data_a119a0238dc99a5b374089c061a291e4
#
_entry.id   a119a0238dc99a5b374089c061a291e4
#
_cell.length_a   1.000
_cell.length_b   1.000
_cell.length_c   1.000
_cell.angle_alpha   90.00
_cell.angle_beta   90.00
_cell.angle_gamma   90.00
#
_symmetry.space_group_name_H-M   'P 1'
#
loop_
_entity.id
_entity.type
_entity.pdbx_description
1 polymer ?
#
loop_
_entity_poly.entity_id
_entity_poly.type
_entity_poly.pdbx_seq_one_letter_code
_entity_poly.pdbx_strand_id
1 'polypeptide(L)'
;EDQNVYMNAFASIFNSNTGSGQIYSYEVPADVDGYVNDYNYLKSQLDVVGSEIDQIKYKILDDASIRLEDTSVTRELVDRCFVIILKDKDWFKLERRLADVISYLNSYQRTRLMTPQEMLEVVYNYYNPANGKFVPSVYKDQFGVMECIYPDYIGFYDKGFNQSIVLNDLYCKTKWLATFYKEPVMALLCYLATARGVDFSLHWSPAPHDAITKDIDKSIRALEKRANNEKDLSKVAKSQKEINENIEMVEKLINDGNFPIYFSVSIRVVASSPDLLEESVKAIDKDVKQFNIKFRDGIHQPLEMFNLTAPICQNYVENYMLETTADTMGYMYPFVYEALYDSTEEIDKDSKEVLYRYPPVYIGNTKNTNGVVFYDNFVRKGDRTNSNEFIVGTTGMGKTLFLMWLIKERYGLGYKQFIIDIEGKELHRLVHVLGGENINCSDGRSGLINPLQIRLNVPESEKNNEKTPLTEIFPLSEHIRFLRSFFDAYKGNAKEDIRLLHDNLIEKALENIYRGIGITYQTSAQIIVDNYRNKDFPIMLDLYNELYRLLEIANSEKTPNIKEITRIKECIAFVEPMACGADASIFNGHTSIDLNSRLICFNVSGLQDNTNNKVLLTQYFNVLSFIWTSIVSNTENIRQQLYNDEFGVIMDPRCLDIMMYFQTIAKRIRKRKGGLTTATQQISDVLKDSVKDQGEAIISQSAYQFYFGLGSGGIKYFKDTESNLIPESEMEFIQFAEMGDCYFKVGSQTAMRIHITLPDDDLEEFERIKADY
;
A
#
# COMPACT_ATOMS: atom_id res chain seq x y z
N GLU A 1 -24.59 -5.51 1.60
CA GLU A 1 -25.03 -6.95 1.60
C GLU A 1 -24.02 -7.84 2.33
N ASP A 2 -22.73 -7.72 2.06
CA ASP A 2 -21.70 -8.59 2.68
C ASP A 2 -21.62 -8.44 4.21
N GLN A 3 -21.76 -7.22 4.75
CA GLN A 3 -21.69 -7.00 6.19
C GLN A 3 -22.79 -7.73 6.97
N ASN A 4 -24.02 -7.73 6.44
CA ASN A 4 -25.15 -8.43 7.07
C ASN A 4 -24.92 -9.93 7.16
N VAL A 5 -24.17 -10.47 6.23
CA VAL A 5 -23.87 -11.89 6.18
C VAL A 5 -22.90 -12.30 7.29
N TYR A 6 -21.83 -11.54 7.53
CA TYR A 6 -20.91 -11.75 8.66
C TYR A 6 -21.63 -11.62 10.01
N MET A 7 -22.48 -10.59 10.13
CA MET A 7 -23.28 -10.34 11.34
C MET A 7 -24.24 -11.50 11.64
N ASN A 8 -24.92 -12.02 10.62
CA ASN A 8 -25.84 -13.16 10.77
C ASN A 8 -25.10 -14.45 11.10
N ALA A 9 -23.94 -14.70 10.50
CA ALA A 9 -23.12 -15.85 10.83
C ALA A 9 -22.64 -15.82 12.28
N PHE A 10 -22.21 -14.66 12.76
CA PHE A 10 -21.83 -14.47 14.14
C PHE A 10 -23.01 -14.60 15.10
N ALA A 11 -24.16 -14.00 14.80
CA ALA A 11 -25.38 -14.17 15.57
C ALA A 11 -25.79 -15.63 15.69
N SER A 12 -25.57 -16.45 14.66
CA SER A 12 -25.90 -17.87 14.65
C SER A 12 -25.15 -18.69 15.71
N ILE A 13 -23.96 -18.25 16.13
CA ILE A 13 -23.21 -18.88 17.23
C ILE A 13 -24.03 -18.83 18.54
N PHE A 14 -24.77 -17.77 18.76
CA PHE A 14 -25.56 -17.54 19.96
C PHE A 14 -26.98 -18.12 19.85
N ASN A 15 -27.52 -18.21 18.63
CA ASN A 15 -28.86 -18.80 18.35
C ASN A 15 -28.85 -20.32 18.42
N SER A 16 -27.76 -20.96 18.09
CA SER A 16 -27.63 -22.40 18.23
C SER A 16 -27.46 -22.72 19.71
N ASN A 17 -28.23 -23.48 20.35
CA ASN A 17 -28.14 -23.91 21.76
C ASN A 17 -26.72 -24.34 22.20
N THR A 18 -25.73 -23.53 21.88
CA THR A 18 -24.30 -23.83 21.95
C THR A 18 -23.76 -23.80 23.38
N GLY A 19 -24.56 -23.37 24.35
CA GLY A 19 -24.12 -23.26 25.75
C GLY A 19 -23.18 -22.07 25.96
N SER A 20 -22.41 -22.12 27.02
CA SER A 20 -21.49 -21.02 27.38
C SER A 20 -20.19 -21.11 26.59
N GLY A 21 -19.57 -19.94 26.34
CA GLY A 21 -18.27 -19.86 25.67
C GLY A 21 -17.57 -18.54 25.96
N GLN A 22 -16.37 -18.42 25.38
CA GLN A 22 -15.53 -17.26 25.46
C GLN A 22 -14.93 -16.95 24.08
N ILE A 23 -14.95 -15.70 23.68
CA ILE A 23 -14.13 -15.17 22.59
C ILE A 23 -12.98 -14.44 23.24
N TYR A 24 -11.77 -14.79 22.83
CA TYR A 24 -10.54 -14.18 23.31
C TYR A 24 -9.74 -13.63 22.13
N SER A 25 -9.26 -12.40 22.26
CA SER A 25 -8.37 -11.77 21.28
C SER A 25 -7.13 -11.23 21.97
N TYR A 26 -5.97 -11.48 21.37
CA TYR A 26 -4.68 -11.10 21.93
C TYR A 26 -3.66 -10.83 20.84
N GLU A 27 -2.58 -10.13 21.20
CA GLU A 27 -1.47 -9.84 20.32
C GLU A 27 -0.41 -10.93 20.38
N VAL A 28 0.14 -11.27 19.22
CA VAL A 28 1.33 -12.11 19.08
C VAL A 28 2.37 -11.34 18.27
N PRO A 29 3.67 -11.58 18.45
CA PRO A 29 4.67 -11.05 17.55
C PRO A 29 4.37 -11.46 16.11
N ALA A 30 4.48 -10.52 15.17
CA ALA A 30 4.32 -10.81 13.75
C ALA A 30 5.35 -11.85 13.30
N ASP A 31 4.93 -12.80 12.45
CA ASP A 31 5.84 -13.83 11.93
C ASP A 31 6.66 -13.29 10.78
N VAL A 32 7.82 -12.74 11.11
CA VAL A 32 8.78 -12.14 10.16
C VAL A 32 10.02 -13.00 9.91
N ASP A 33 10.13 -14.15 10.55
CA ASP A 33 11.33 -15.02 10.46
C ASP A 33 11.65 -15.42 9.02
N GLY A 34 10.63 -15.67 8.21
CA GLY A 34 10.78 -15.95 6.78
C GLY A 34 11.42 -14.78 6.04
N TYR A 35 10.99 -13.56 6.31
CA TYR A 35 11.52 -12.34 5.67
C TYR A 35 12.95 -12.06 6.11
N VAL A 36 13.25 -12.20 7.39
CA VAL A 36 14.61 -12.05 7.92
C VAL A 36 15.58 -13.03 7.24
N ASN A 37 15.16 -14.29 7.08
CA ASN A 37 15.96 -15.28 6.36
C ASN A 37 16.19 -14.90 4.90
N ASP A 38 15.19 -14.36 4.22
CA ASP A 38 15.30 -13.89 2.84
C ASP A 38 16.25 -12.69 2.73
N TYR A 39 16.18 -11.71 3.65
CA TYR A 39 17.14 -10.61 3.74
C TYR A 39 18.58 -11.11 3.97
N ASN A 40 18.77 -12.06 4.90
CA ASN A 40 20.07 -12.64 5.18
C ASN A 40 20.65 -13.41 3.97
N TYR A 41 19.79 -14.11 3.22
CA TYR A 41 20.19 -14.73 1.97
C TYR A 41 20.68 -13.71 0.96
N LEU A 42 19.95 -12.61 0.75
CA LEU A 42 20.35 -11.55 -0.16
C LEU A 42 21.69 -10.92 0.21
N LYS A 43 21.91 -10.64 1.51
CA LYS A 43 23.19 -10.14 2.02
C LYS A 43 24.35 -11.06 1.68
N SER A 44 24.15 -12.38 1.74
CA SER A 44 25.18 -13.38 1.45
C SER A 44 25.63 -13.43 -0.02
N GLN A 45 24.84 -12.85 -0.94
CA GLN A 45 25.14 -12.82 -2.38
C GLN A 45 25.96 -11.59 -2.80
N LEU A 46 26.20 -10.63 -1.89
CA LEU A 46 26.89 -9.35 -2.20
C LEU A 46 28.39 -9.44 -1.98
N ASP A 47 29.16 -8.82 -2.88
CA ASP A 47 30.62 -8.67 -2.76
C ASP A 47 30.98 -7.40 -1.95
N VAL A 48 30.86 -7.50 -0.64
CA VAL A 48 31.09 -6.37 0.29
C VAL A 48 32.55 -5.89 0.29
N VAL A 49 33.50 -6.72 -0.13
CA VAL A 49 34.94 -6.37 -0.11
C VAL A 49 35.34 -5.68 -1.41
N GLY A 50 34.80 -6.10 -2.54
CA GLY A 50 35.18 -5.64 -3.87
C GLY A 50 34.33 -4.51 -4.46
N SER A 51 33.20 -4.19 -3.88
CA SER A 51 32.21 -3.26 -4.45
C SER A 51 31.64 -2.29 -3.42
N GLU A 52 31.86 -0.99 -3.59
CA GLU A 52 31.23 0.06 -2.76
C GLU A 52 29.70 0.02 -2.88
N ILE A 53 29.18 -0.26 -4.06
CA ILE A 53 27.73 -0.40 -4.30
C ILE A 53 27.15 -1.55 -3.49
N ASP A 54 27.85 -2.69 -3.44
CA ASP A 54 27.38 -3.84 -2.67
C ASP A 54 27.50 -3.59 -1.16
N GLN A 55 28.43 -2.75 -0.70
CA GLN A 55 28.47 -2.30 0.70
C GLN A 55 27.23 -1.48 1.05
N ILE A 56 26.81 -0.56 0.19
CA ILE A 56 25.60 0.24 0.41
C ILE A 56 24.37 -0.67 0.47
N LYS A 57 24.21 -1.59 -0.50
CA LYS A 57 23.10 -2.55 -0.51
C LYS A 57 23.11 -3.46 0.71
N TYR A 58 24.29 -3.95 1.10
CA TYR A 58 24.42 -4.77 2.30
C TYR A 58 23.91 -4.02 3.53
N LYS A 59 24.31 -2.74 3.68
CA LYS A 59 23.85 -1.92 4.80
C LYS A 59 22.33 -1.77 4.80
N ILE A 60 21.70 -1.48 3.65
CA ILE A 60 20.24 -1.36 3.55
C ILE A 60 19.54 -2.65 3.98
N LEU A 61 20.01 -3.80 3.48
CA LEU A 61 19.43 -5.11 3.79
C LEU A 61 19.67 -5.51 5.26
N ASP A 62 20.84 -5.14 5.81
CA ASP A 62 21.19 -5.41 7.20
C ASP A 62 20.33 -4.58 8.15
N ASP A 63 20.19 -3.28 7.90
CA ASP A 63 19.31 -2.40 8.67
C ASP A 63 17.85 -2.88 8.62
N ALA A 64 17.37 -3.35 7.45
CA ALA A 64 16.02 -3.91 7.31
C ALA A 64 15.84 -5.22 8.09
N SER A 65 16.80 -6.15 8.05
CA SER A 65 16.72 -7.41 8.79
C SER A 65 16.79 -7.20 10.30
N ILE A 66 17.71 -6.35 10.77
CA ILE A 66 17.84 -6.03 12.21
C ILE A 66 16.55 -5.37 12.73
N ARG A 67 16.00 -4.42 12.00
CA ARG A 67 14.71 -3.78 12.39
C ARG A 67 13.59 -4.79 12.55
N LEU A 68 13.46 -5.75 11.61
CA LEU A 68 12.42 -6.79 11.72
C LEU A 68 12.64 -7.71 12.92
N GLU A 69 13.89 -8.07 13.20
CA GLU A 69 14.24 -8.87 14.38
C GLU A 69 13.94 -8.09 15.69
N ASP A 70 14.42 -6.86 15.81
CA ASP A 70 14.24 -6.03 16.99
C ASP A 70 12.77 -5.71 17.26
N THR A 71 12.02 -5.29 16.23
CA THR A 71 10.60 -4.95 16.38
C THR A 71 9.72 -6.16 16.66
N SER A 72 10.11 -7.35 16.21
CA SER A 72 9.46 -8.60 16.59
C SER A 72 9.70 -8.93 18.08
N VAL A 73 10.91 -8.70 18.58
CA VAL A 73 11.26 -8.91 20.00
C VAL A 73 10.61 -7.85 20.89
N THR A 74 10.65 -6.58 20.52
CA THR A 74 10.05 -5.47 21.26
C THR A 74 8.53 -5.40 21.17
N ARG A 75 7.91 -6.24 20.33
CA ARG A 75 6.47 -6.26 20.02
C ARG A 75 5.95 -4.95 19.41
N GLU A 76 6.77 -4.28 18.66
CA GLU A 76 6.31 -3.15 17.86
C GLU A 76 5.52 -3.63 16.63
N LEU A 77 5.93 -4.76 16.05
CA LEU A 77 5.19 -5.47 15.01
C LEU A 77 4.43 -6.64 15.59
N VAL A 78 3.11 -6.51 15.64
CA VAL A 78 2.23 -7.53 16.22
C VAL A 78 1.12 -7.91 15.25
N ASP A 79 0.74 -9.17 15.34
CA ASP A 79 -0.47 -9.72 14.76
C ASP A 79 -1.55 -9.91 15.81
N ARG A 80 -2.79 -10.03 15.36
CA ARG A 80 -3.95 -10.25 16.22
C ARG A 80 -4.51 -11.65 16.01
N CYS A 81 -4.58 -12.41 17.10
CA CYS A 81 -5.20 -13.72 17.12
C CYS A 81 -6.58 -13.66 17.77
N PHE A 82 -7.54 -14.39 17.18
CA PHE A 82 -8.89 -14.58 17.72
C PHE A 82 -9.11 -16.04 18.01
N VAL A 83 -9.58 -16.33 19.22
CA VAL A 83 -9.84 -17.70 19.68
C VAL A 83 -11.25 -17.80 20.24
N ILE A 84 -12.00 -18.82 19.83
CA ILE A 84 -13.30 -19.15 20.41
C ILE A 84 -13.11 -20.39 21.28
N ILE A 85 -13.44 -20.26 22.55
CA ILE A 85 -13.28 -21.31 23.56
C ILE A 85 -14.66 -21.79 23.99
N LEU A 86 -14.97 -23.06 23.81
CA LEU A 86 -16.19 -23.68 24.25
C LEU A 86 -15.92 -24.62 25.43
N LYS A 87 -16.87 -24.69 26.35
CA LYS A 87 -16.79 -25.53 27.54
C LYS A 87 -18.06 -26.34 27.69
N ASP A 88 -17.93 -27.63 27.84
CA ASP A 88 -19.03 -28.54 28.17
C ASP A 88 -18.53 -29.69 29.08
N LYS A 89 -19.43 -30.28 29.87
CA LYS A 89 -19.14 -31.48 30.68
C LYS A 89 -19.21 -32.75 29.84
N ASP A 90 -19.95 -32.73 28.76
CA ASP A 90 -20.17 -33.87 27.84
C ASP A 90 -19.35 -33.66 26.57
N TRP A 91 -18.45 -34.62 26.30
CA TRP A 91 -17.56 -34.56 25.14
C TRP A 91 -18.31 -34.58 23.81
N PHE A 92 -19.35 -35.41 23.66
CA PHE A 92 -20.12 -35.47 22.43
C PHE A 92 -20.90 -34.20 22.14
N LYS A 93 -21.39 -33.52 23.18
CA LYS A 93 -22.01 -32.20 23.03
C LYS A 93 -20.99 -31.15 22.63
N LEU A 94 -19.81 -31.21 23.23
CA LEU A 94 -18.72 -30.25 22.93
C LEU A 94 -18.30 -30.40 21.46
N GLU A 95 -18.08 -31.65 20.98
CA GLU A 95 -17.69 -31.93 19.61
C GLU A 95 -18.74 -31.42 18.59
N ARG A 96 -20.01 -31.65 18.85
CA ARG A 96 -21.11 -31.15 18.01
C ARG A 96 -21.14 -29.62 17.99
N ARG A 97 -21.02 -28.96 19.13
CA ARG A 97 -20.98 -27.50 19.25
C ARG A 97 -19.80 -26.90 18.49
N LEU A 98 -18.63 -27.52 18.56
CA LEU A 98 -17.44 -27.12 17.80
C LEU A 98 -17.70 -27.20 16.30
N ALA A 99 -18.30 -28.30 15.84
CA ALA A 99 -18.65 -28.48 14.43
C ALA A 99 -19.66 -27.42 13.95
N ASP A 100 -20.68 -27.10 14.77
CA ASP A 100 -21.66 -26.08 14.47
C ASP A 100 -21.00 -24.69 14.34
N VAL A 101 -20.16 -24.27 15.29
CA VAL A 101 -19.47 -22.98 15.27
C VAL A 101 -18.54 -22.87 14.05
N ILE A 102 -17.76 -23.91 13.75
CA ILE A 102 -16.91 -23.95 12.56
C ILE A 102 -17.74 -23.83 11.29
N SER A 103 -18.87 -24.53 11.22
CA SER A 103 -19.77 -24.47 10.05
C SER A 103 -20.33 -23.07 9.81
N TYR A 104 -20.79 -22.39 10.87
CA TYR A 104 -21.35 -21.03 10.76
C TYR A 104 -20.30 -20.01 10.30
N LEU A 105 -19.09 -20.07 10.81
CA LEU A 105 -18.04 -19.11 10.50
C LEU A 105 -17.32 -19.41 9.18
N ASN A 106 -17.07 -20.68 8.84
CA ASN A 106 -16.31 -21.04 7.64
C ASN A 106 -16.93 -20.58 6.32
N SER A 107 -18.22 -20.25 6.31
CA SER A 107 -18.84 -19.67 5.12
C SER A 107 -18.24 -18.31 4.75
N TYR A 108 -17.59 -17.62 5.71
CA TYR A 108 -17.12 -16.24 5.54
C TYR A 108 -15.71 -15.99 6.07
N GLN A 109 -15.30 -16.78 7.07
CA GLN A 109 -13.99 -16.64 7.70
C GLN A 109 -13.37 -18.01 7.93
N ARG A 110 -12.12 -18.20 7.56
CA ARG A 110 -11.42 -19.48 7.79
C ARG A 110 -11.31 -19.74 9.30
N THR A 111 -12.11 -20.68 9.77
CA THR A 111 -12.12 -21.12 11.16
C THR A 111 -11.72 -22.59 11.22
N ARG A 112 -10.83 -22.95 12.13
CA ARG A 112 -10.36 -24.31 12.30
C ARG A 112 -10.19 -24.67 13.77
N LEU A 113 -10.16 -25.94 14.05
CA LEU A 113 -9.79 -26.42 15.38
C LEU A 113 -8.30 -26.17 15.62
N MET A 114 -7.97 -25.68 16.82
CA MET A 114 -6.59 -25.50 17.24
C MET A 114 -5.95 -26.85 17.57
N THR A 115 -4.68 -26.98 17.28
CA THR A 115 -3.85 -28.08 17.75
C THR A 115 -3.60 -27.97 19.26
N PRO A 116 -3.29 -29.04 19.96
CA PRO A 116 -2.93 -29.00 21.38
C PRO A 116 -1.75 -28.06 21.67
N GLN A 117 -0.82 -27.96 20.72
CA GLN A 117 0.32 -27.07 20.80
C GLN A 117 -0.12 -25.59 20.80
N GLU A 118 -0.97 -25.20 19.85
CA GLU A 118 -1.50 -23.84 19.76
C GLU A 118 -2.34 -23.47 20.97
N MET A 119 -3.09 -24.42 21.55
CA MET A 119 -3.83 -24.20 22.79
C MET A 119 -2.89 -23.86 23.97
N LEU A 120 -1.75 -24.54 24.06
CA LEU A 120 -0.73 -24.24 25.05
C LEU A 120 -0.08 -22.88 24.82
N GLU A 121 0.17 -22.51 23.57
CA GLU A 121 0.73 -21.22 23.20
C GLU A 121 -0.19 -20.05 23.57
N VAL A 122 -1.50 -20.18 23.37
CA VAL A 122 -2.49 -19.18 23.81
C VAL A 122 -2.41 -18.94 25.31
N VAL A 123 -2.39 -20.02 26.09
CA VAL A 123 -2.33 -19.92 27.56
C VAL A 123 -0.97 -19.40 28.01
N TYR A 124 0.13 -19.85 27.41
CA TYR A 124 1.47 -19.37 27.67
C TYR A 124 1.60 -17.87 27.42
N ASN A 125 1.16 -17.38 26.26
CA ASN A 125 1.20 -15.96 25.92
C ASN A 125 0.39 -15.09 26.88
N TYR A 126 -0.70 -15.62 27.44
CA TYR A 126 -1.46 -14.93 28.47
C TYR A 126 -0.66 -14.69 29.73
N TYR A 127 0.05 -15.70 30.22
CA TYR A 127 0.84 -15.65 31.46
C TYR A 127 2.24 -15.07 31.25
N ASN A 128 2.77 -15.10 30.03
CA ASN A 128 4.12 -14.62 29.68
C ASN A 128 4.07 -13.61 28.51
N PRO A 129 3.40 -12.47 28.68
CA PRO A 129 3.19 -11.53 27.57
C PRO A 129 4.48 -10.88 27.04
N ALA A 130 5.59 -10.92 27.80
CA ALA A 130 6.90 -10.42 27.36
C ALA A 130 7.68 -11.43 26.51
N ASN A 131 7.44 -12.73 26.74
CA ASN A 131 8.20 -13.79 26.06
C ASN A 131 7.51 -14.15 24.75
N GLY A 132 8.20 -14.02 23.63
CA GLY A 132 7.68 -14.28 22.30
C GLY A 132 7.10 -15.67 22.08
N LYS A 133 7.69 -16.47 21.22
CA LYS A 133 7.18 -17.80 20.86
C LYS A 133 7.43 -18.83 21.96
N PHE A 134 6.39 -19.58 22.31
CA PHE A 134 6.52 -20.76 23.17
C PHE A 134 7.31 -21.87 22.46
N VAL A 135 8.39 -22.35 23.09
CA VAL A 135 9.24 -23.43 22.57
C VAL A 135 9.12 -24.67 23.48
N PRO A 136 8.12 -25.52 23.28
CA PRO A 136 7.87 -26.66 24.18
C PRO A 136 8.90 -27.77 24.10
N SER A 137 9.67 -27.84 23.02
CA SER A 137 10.54 -29.00 22.74
C SER A 137 11.71 -29.15 23.69
N VAL A 138 12.13 -28.09 24.37
CA VAL A 138 13.32 -28.11 25.25
C VAL A 138 13.02 -28.63 26.66
N TYR A 139 11.76 -28.55 27.09
CA TYR A 139 11.39 -28.77 28.51
C TYR A 139 10.52 -30.01 28.76
N LYS A 140 10.00 -30.67 27.72
CA LYS A 140 9.04 -31.80 27.84
C LYS A 140 9.51 -32.98 28.70
N ASP A 141 10.81 -33.20 28.75
CA ASP A 141 11.39 -34.36 29.45
C ASP A 141 11.78 -34.05 30.91
N GLN A 142 11.78 -32.75 31.31
CA GLN A 142 12.25 -32.36 32.65
C GLN A 142 11.19 -31.74 33.53
N PHE A 143 10.17 -31.07 32.94
CA PHE A 143 9.14 -30.33 33.68
C PHE A 143 7.73 -30.72 33.21
N GLY A 144 6.76 -30.59 34.09
CA GLY A 144 5.35 -30.72 33.73
C GLY A 144 4.91 -29.56 32.82
N VAL A 145 3.92 -29.84 31.94
CA VAL A 145 3.39 -28.82 31.01
C VAL A 145 2.98 -27.52 31.73
N MET A 146 2.42 -27.63 32.92
CA MET A 146 1.98 -26.46 33.69
C MET A 146 3.15 -25.61 34.18
N GLU A 147 4.27 -26.25 34.55
CA GLU A 147 5.49 -25.54 34.98
C GLU A 147 6.13 -24.72 33.87
N CYS A 148 5.92 -25.14 32.63
CA CYS A 148 6.38 -24.38 31.44
C CYS A 148 5.50 -23.18 31.12
N ILE A 149 4.27 -23.11 31.61
CA ILE A 149 3.29 -22.06 31.30
C ILE A 149 3.37 -20.91 32.33
N TYR A 150 3.66 -21.21 33.58
CA TYR A 150 3.67 -20.19 34.64
C TYR A 150 4.79 -19.16 34.39
N PRO A 151 4.51 -17.86 34.66
CA PRO A 151 5.55 -16.84 34.67
C PRO A 151 6.52 -17.07 35.83
N ASP A 152 7.75 -16.58 35.68
CA ASP A 152 8.75 -16.67 36.75
C ASP A 152 8.36 -15.87 38.00
N TYR A 153 7.60 -14.79 37.81
CA TYR A 153 7.14 -13.92 38.88
C TYR A 153 5.71 -13.43 38.64
N ILE A 154 4.88 -13.57 39.69
CA ILE A 154 3.57 -12.92 39.78
C ILE A 154 3.55 -12.08 41.06
N GLY A 155 3.31 -10.81 40.91
CA GLY A 155 3.23 -9.87 42.03
C GLY A 155 2.07 -8.90 41.88
N PHE A 156 1.95 -8.04 42.90
CA PHE A 156 0.96 -6.96 42.91
C PHE A 156 1.67 -5.62 43.00
N TYR A 157 1.23 -4.68 42.18
CA TYR A 157 1.63 -3.29 42.28
C TYR A 157 0.45 -2.50 42.85
N ASP A 158 0.63 -1.92 44.03
CA ASP A 158 -0.42 -1.22 44.74
C ASP A 158 -0.11 0.28 44.81
N LYS A 159 -0.96 1.07 44.19
CA LYS A 159 -0.96 2.53 44.27
C LYS A 159 -2.31 2.96 44.89
N GLY A 160 -2.46 2.71 46.20
CA GLY A 160 -3.70 2.95 46.93
C GLY A 160 -4.79 1.92 46.60
N PHE A 161 -5.95 2.36 46.08
CA PHE A 161 -7.05 1.45 45.71
C PHE A 161 -6.90 0.86 44.30
N ASN A 162 -5.83 1.19 43.58
CA ASN A 162 -5.64 0.88 42.19
C ASN A 162 -4.60 -0.24 42.03
N GLN A 163 -5.04 -1.47 42.26
CA GLN A 163 -4.18 -2.64 42.22
C GLN A 163 -3.99 -3.14 40.78
N SER A 164 -2.74 -3.41 40.42
CA SER A 164 -2.35 -4.02 39.15
C SER A 164 -1.57 -5.31 39.45
N ILE A 165 -1.59 -6.25 38.49
CA ILE A 165 -0.77 -7.46 38.56
C ILE A 165 0.55 -7.19 37.84
N VAL A 166 1.63 -7.70 38.38
CA VAL A 166 2.94 -7.71 37.76
C VAL A 166 3.25 -9.13 37.34
N LEU A 167 3.53 -9.30 36.05
CA LEU A 167 3.98 -10.56 35.45
C LEU A 167 5.40 -10.37 34.94
N ASN A 168 6.35 -11.03 35.57
CA ASN A 168 7.77 -10.77 35.29
C ASN A 168 8.06 -9.25 35.37
N ASP A 169 8.40 -8.60 34.28
CA ASP A 169 8.70 -7.17 34.20
C ASP A 169 7.54 -6.32 33.65
N LEU A 170 6.36 -6.91 33.45
CA LEU A 170 5.21 -6.22 32.86
C LEU A 170 4.09 -5.99 33.86
N TYR A 171 3.45 -4.83 33.75
CA TYR A 171 2.31 -4.40 34.56
C TYR A 171 1.02 -4.64 33.81
N CYS A 172 0.06 -5.32 34.44
CA CYS A 172 -1.22 -5.69 33.86
C CYS A 172 -2.38 -5.14 34.67
N LYS A 173 -3.37 -4.57 33.99
CA LYS A 173 -4.62 -4.13 34.60
C LYS A 173 -5.81 -4.63 33.82
N THR A 174 -6.75 -5.27 34.52
CA THR A 174 -7.99 -5.76 33.91
C THR A 174 -9.16 -4.89 34.30
N LYS A 175 -9.99 -4.57 33.34
CA LYS A 175 -11.25 -3.86 33.48
C LYS A 175 -12.39 -4.66 32.87
N TRP A 176 -13.61 -4.50 33.39
CA TRP A 176 -14.78 -5.17 32.87
C TRP A 176 -15.89 -4.19 32.51
N LEU A 177 -16.69 -4.52 31.50
CA LEU A 177 -17.79 -3.70 31.00
C LEU A 177 -18.94 -3.73 32.01
N ALA A 178 -19.22 -2.60 32.65
CA ALA A 178 -20.23 -2.49 33.68
C ALA A 178 -21.55 -1.89 33.20
N THR A 179 -21.51 -1.09 32.15
CA THR A 179 -22.73 -0.51 31.55
C THR A 179 -22.61 -0.56 30.04
N PHE A 180 -23.68 -1.04 29.43
CA PHE A 180 -23.85 -1.14 28.00
C PHE A 180 -25.25 -0.60 27.63
N TYR A 181 -25.31 0.26 26.64
CA TYR A 181 -26.60 0.73 26.14
C TYR A 181 -27.19 -0.29 25.16
N LYS A 182 -28.52 -0.40 25.16
CA LYS A 182 -29.26 -1.41 24.37
C LYS A 182 -29.19 -1.17 22.87
N GLU A 183 -28.92 0.06 22.44
CA GLU A 183 -28.66 0.33 21.03
C GLU A 183 -27.28 -0.20 20.66
N PRO A 184 -27.15 -1.20 19.78
CA PRO A 184 -25.85 -1.76 19.41
C PRO A 184 -25.05 -0.70 18.64
N VAL A 185 -23.84 -0.43 19.12
CA VAL A 185 -22.86 0.34 18.36
C VAL A 185 -22.14 -0.65 17.46
N MET A 186 -22.33 -0.50 16.16
CA MET A 186 -21.65 -1.32 15.17
C MET A 186 -20.13 -1.26 15.37
N ALA A 187 -19.48 -2.40 15.30
CA ALA A 187 -18.04 -2.55 15.45
C ALA A 187 -17.44 -2.19 16.83
N LEU A 188 -18.24 -1.98 17.88
CA LEU A 188 -17.72 -1.71 19.22
C LEU A 188 -16.75 -2.80 19.72
N LEU A 189 -17.14 -4.07 19.55
CA LEU A 189 -16.28 -5.18 19.98
C LEU A 189 -15.04 -5.30 19.09
N CYS A 190 -15.12 -4.93 17.80
CA CYS A 190 -13.96 -4.87 16.92
C CYS A 190 -12.93 -3.89 17.44
N TYR A 191 -13.32 -2.67 17.80
CA TYR A 191 -12.42 -1.68 18.38
C TYR A 191 -11.70 -2.19 19.64
N LEU A 192 -12.46 -2.79 20.56
CA LEU A 192 -11.89 -3.35 21.80
C LEU A 192 -11.00 -4.57 21.55
N ALA A 193 -11.39 -5.41 20.61
CA ALA A 193 -10.68 -6.66 20.28
C ALA A 193 -9.39 -6.43 19.48
N THR A 194 -9.21 -5.24 18.89
CA THR A 194 -8.03 -4.90 18.06
C THR A 194 -7.17 -3.78 18.64
N ALA A 195 -7.57 -3.20 19.79
CA ALA A 195 -6.81 -2.13 20.44
C ALA A 195 -5.41 -2.62 20.83
N ARG A 196 -4.39 -1.81 20.56
CA ARG A 196 -2.98 -2.14 20.82
C ARG A 196 -2.70 -2.33 22.31
N GLY A 197 -1.93 -3.36 22.65
CA GLY A 197 -1.57 -3.68 24.05
C GLY A 197 -2.76 -4.16 24.89
N VAL A 198 -3.85 -4.56 24.26
CA VAL A 198 -5.08 -4.99 24.92
C VAL A 198 -5.40 -6.43 24.56
N ASP A 199 -5.55 -7.26 25.58
CA ASP A 199 -6.25 -8.54 25.43
C ASP A 199 -7.73 -8.34 25.70
N PHE A 200 -8.54 -8.89 24.85
CA PHE A 200 -10.00 -8.79 24.92
C PHE A 200 -10.61 -10.14 25.20
N SER A 201 -11.61 -10.16 26.09
CA SER A 201 -12.40 -11.36 26.39
C SER A 201 -13.88 -11.05 26.43
N LEU A 202 -14.66 -11.82 25.71
CA LEU A 202 -16.13 -11.81 25.74
C LEU A 202 -16.62 -13.18 26.19
N HIS A 203 -17.24 -13.25 27.37
CA HIS A 203 -17.94 -14.44 27.84
C HIS A 203 -19.41 -14.35 27.49
N TRP A 204 -20.02 -15.46 27.09
CA TRP A 204 -21.47 -15.55 26.90
C TRP A 204 -22.03 -16.83 27.51
N SER A 205 -23.30 -16.78 27.85
CA SER A 205 -24.09 -17.94 28.24
C SER A 205 -25.56 -17.76 27.81
N PRO A 206 -26.25 -18.84 27.48
CA PRO A 206 -27.67 -18.79 27.20
C PRO A 206 -28.44 -18.23 28.39
N ALA A 207 -29.39 -17.38 28.14
CA ALA A 207 -30.29 -16.85 29.16
C ALA A 207 -31.65 -17.52 29.06
N PRO A 208 -32.29 -17.91 30.22
CA PRO A 208 -33.62 -18.45 30.18
C PRO A 208 -34.60 -17.37 29.71
N HIS A 209 -35.37 -17.67 28.66
CA HIS A 209 -36.30 -16.73 28.05
C HIS A 209 -37.29 -16.13 29.08
N ASP A 210 -37.88 -17.00 29.92
CA ASP A 210 -38.84 -16.57 30.95
C ASP A 210 -38.23 -15.69 32.06
N ALA A 211 -36.95 -15.85 32.34
CA ALA A 211 -36.24 -15.05 33.34
C ALA A 211 -36.03 -13.62 32.83
N ILE A 212 -35.54 -13.49 31.59
CA ILE A 212 -35.30 -12.19 30.98
C ILE A 212 -36.57 -11.41 30.78
N THR A 213 -37.62 -12.04 30.27
CA THR A 213 -38.91 -11.37 30.10
C THR A 213 -39.45 -10.83 31.44
N LYS A 214 -39.34 -11.62 32.53
CA LYS A 214 -39.75 -11.19 33.88
C LYS A 214 -38.89 -10.04 34.39
N ASP A 215 -37.60 -10.04 34.14
CA ASP A 215 -36.70 -8.97 34.61
C ASP A 215 -36.87 -7.68 33.81
N ILE A 216 -37.14 -7.79 32.51
CA ILE A 216 -37.55 -6.65 31.67
C ILE A 216 -38.88 -6.06 32.16
N ASP A 217 -39.89 -6.88 32.43
CA ASP A 217 -41.18 -6.43 32.97
C ASP A 217 -40.99 -5.69 34.29
N LYS A 218 -40.14 -6.19 35.20
CA LYS A 218 -39.81 -5.49 36.46
C LYS A 218 -39.14 -4.15 36.19
N SER A 219 -38.24 -4.10 35.24
CA SER A 219 -37.51 -2.89 34.84
C SER A 219 -38.51 -1.85 34.29
N ILE A 220 -39.37 -2.25 33.37
CA ILE A 220 -40.41 -1.37 32.83
C ILE A 220 -41.27 -0.77 33.95
N ARG A 221 -41.82 -1.61 34.86
CA ARG A 221 -42.64 -1.14 35.99
C ARG A 221 -41.86 -0.19 36.93
N ALA A 222 -40.55 -0.43 37.14
CA ALA A 222 -39.73 0.45 37.95
C ALA A 222 -39.49 1.81 37.27
N LEU A 223 -39.24 1.81 35.96
CA LEU A 223 -39.05 3.01 35.14
C LEU A 223 -40.35 3.84 35.03
N GLU A 224 -41.51 3.19 34.84
CA GLU A 224 -42.81 3.84 34.86
C GLU A 224 -43.11 4.54 36.20
N LYS A 225 -42.84 3.85 37.31
CA LYS A 225 -42.96 4.44 38.65
C LYS A 225 -42.02 5.63 38.86
N ARG A 226 -40.80 5.55 38.28
CA ARG A 226 -39.81 6.65 38.37
C ARG A 226 -40.29 7.83 37.50
N ALA A 227 -40.71 7.58 36.25
CA ALA A 227 -41.22 8.60 35.35
C ALA A 227 -42.42 9.35 35.92
N ASN A 228 -43.36 8.62 36.56
CA ASN A 228 -44.57 9.20 37.18
C ASN A 228 -44.25 10.04 38.44
N ASN A 229 -43.15 9.80 39.13
CA ASN A 229 -42.77 10.53 40.34
C ASN A 229 -41.74 11.65 40.09
N GLU A 230 -41.18 11.75 38.91
CA GLU A 230 -40.15 12.74 38.54
C GLU A 230 -40.81 14.02 38.00
N LYS A 231 -40.28 15.17 38.43
CA LYS A 231 -40.73 16.50 37.99
C LYS A 231 -39.88 17.08 36.87
N ASP A 232 -38.72 16.53 36.66
CA ASP A 232 -37.78 16.99 35.64
C ASP A 232 -38.09 16.31 34.31
N LEU A 233 -38.56 17.09 33.35
CA LEU A 233 -38.97 16.64 32.01
C LEU A 233 -37.83 15.90 31.27
N SER A 234 -36.56 16.29 31.47
CA SER A 234 -35.45 15.61 30.81
C SER A 234 -35.26 14.19 31.36
N LYS A 235 -35.44 13.99 32.65
CA LYS A 235 -35.36 12.67 33.29
C LYS A 235 -36.59 11.80 32.97
N VAL A 236 -37.76 12.41 32.82
CA VAL A 236 -38.97 11.70 32.36
C VAL A 236 -38.77 11.20 30.93
N ALA A 237 -38.29 12.07 30.03
CA ALA A 237 -38.02 11.69 28.65
C ALA A 237 -36.99 10.55 28.54
N LYS A 238 -35.95 10.58 29.38
CA LYS A 238 -34.96 9.51 29.46
C LYS A 238 -35.57 8.19 29.92
N SER A 239 -36.37 8.22 30.98
CA SER A 239 -37.05 7.01 31.46
C SER A 239 -38.06 6.45 30.44
N GLN A 240 -38.72 7.31 29.67
CA GLN A 240 -39.64 6.89 28.60
C GLN A 240 -38.85 6.24 27.42
N LYS A 241 -37.69 6.77 27.07
CA LYS A 241 -36.83 6.14 26.08
C LYS A 241 -36.40 4.74 26.54
N GLU A 242 -35.92 4.59 27.75
CA GLU A 242 -35.55 3.31 28.36
C GLU A 242 -36.71 2.30 28.40
N ILE A 243 -37.96 2.74 28.64
CA ILE A 243 -39.16 1.89 28.57
C ILE A 243 -39.39 1.39 27.16
N ASN A 244 -39.34 2.27 26.17
CA ASN A 244 -39.55 1.89 24.76
C ASN A 244 -38.47 0.89 24.26
N GLU A 245 -37.24 1.08 24.63
CA GLU A 245 -36.14 0.14 24.33
C GLU A 245 -36.36 -1.25 24.96
N ASN A 246 -36.91 -1.28 26.19
CA ASN A 246 -37.27 -2.53 26.87
C ASN A 246 -38.43 -3.24 26.18
N ILE A 247 -39.46 -2.50 25.72
CA ILE A 247 -40.58 -3.05 24.97
C ILE A 247 -40.09 -3.64 23.66
N GLU A 248 -39.30 -2.91 22.91
CA GLU A 248 -38.73 -3.39 21.64
C GLU A 248 -37.90 -4.68 21.82
N MET A 249 -37.14 -4.79 22.91
CA MET A 249 -36.41 -6.01 23.24
C MET A 249 -37.35 -7.20 23.50
N VAL A 250 -38.46 -6.99 24.22
CA VAL A 250 -39.51 -8.03 24.44
C VAL A 250 -40.15 -8.44 23.11
N GLU A 251 -40.45 -7.49 22.23
CA GLU A 251 -41.01 -7.77 20.91
C GLU A 251 -40.07 -8.63 20.06
N LYS A 252 -38.76 -8.32 20.02
CA LYS A 252 -37.73 -9.12 19.33
C LYS A 252 -37.66 -10.54 19.89
N LEU A 253 -37.76 -10.70 21.21
CA LEU A 253 -37.74 -12.01 21.84
C LEU A 253 -39.00 -12.87 21.55
N ILE A 254 -40.16 -12.25 21.45
CA ILE A 254 -41.44 -12.94 21.27
C ILE A 254 -41.76 -13.19 19.79
N ASN A 255 -41.56 -12.20 18.94
CA ASN A 255 -42.01 -12.23 17.55
C ASN A 255 -40.97 -12.78 16.59
N ASP A 256 -39.66 -12.51 16.83
CA ASP A 256 -38.60 -12.85 15.89
C ASP A 256 -37.87 -14.17 16.25
N GLY A 257 -38.27 -14.82 17.36
CA GLY A 257 -37.66 -16.07 17.82
C GLY A 257 -36.17 -15.90 18.19
N ASN A 258 -35.78 -14.69 18.54
CA ASN A 258 -34.42 -14.33 18.88
C ASN A 258 -34.00 -14.89 20.25
N PHE A 259 -32.75 -15.36 20.38
CA PHE A 259 -32.29 -15.97 21.62
C PHE A 259 -31.71 -14.94 22.57
N PRO A 260 -32.20 -14.89 23.83
CA PRO A 260 -31.57 -14.04 24.84
C PRO A 260 -30.26 -14.66 25.33
N ILE A 261 -29.27 -13.82 25.56
CA ILE A 261 -27.96 -14.22 26.08
C ILE A 261 -27.53 -13.29 27.23
N TYR A 262 -26.82 -13.86 28.17
CA TYR A 262 -26.01 -13.12 29.10
C TYR A 262 -24.59 -12.98 28.53
N PHE A 263 -24.00 -11.80 28.66
CA PHE A 263 -22.62 -11.59 28.21
C PHE A 263 -21.84 -10.70 29.20
N SER A 264 -20.52 -10.88 29.21
CA SER A 264 -19.60 -9.97 29.89
C SER A 264 -18.38 -9.74 29.01
N VAL A 265 -17.90 -8.50 28.99
CA VAL A 265 -16.70 -8.11 28.27
C VAL A 265 -15.65 -7.67 29.28
N SER A 266 -14.44 -8.15 29.16
CA SER A 266 -13.28 -7.69 29.90
C SER A 266 -12.13 -7.38 28.95
N ILE A 267 -11.29 -6.44 29.39
CA ILE A 267 -10.05 -6.09 28.71
C ILE A 267 -8.91 -6.14 29.70
N ARG A 268 -7.77 -6.68 29.27
CA ARG A 268 -6.51 -6.63 30.02
C ARG A 268 -5.54 -5.71 29.27
N VAL A 269 -5.08 -4.67 29.93
CA VAL A 269 -4.05 -3.76 29.40
C VAL A 269 -2.71 -4.18 29.97
N VAL A 270 -1.68 -4.26 29.12
CA VAL A 270 -0.32 -4.65 29.48
C VAL A 270 0.64 -3.54 29.09
N ALA A 271 1.55 -3.17 30.01
CA ALA A 271 2.57 -2.15 29.74
C ALA A 271 3.88 -2.45 30.47
N SER A 272 4.99 -1.89 30.01
CA SER A 272 6.33 -2.07 30.58
C SER A 272 6.57 -1.24 31.85
N SER A 273 5.74 -0.23 32.12
CA SER A 273 5.84 0.58 33.33
C SER A 273 4.46 0.94 33.90
N PRO A 274 4.37 1.28 35.21
CA PRO A 274 3.11 1.71 35.82
C PRO A 274 2.55 3.00 35.17
N ASP A 275 3.40 3.92 34.78
CA ASP A 275 2.99 5.20 34.21
C ASP A 275 2.41 5.00 32.79
N LEU A 276 3.06 4.19 31.95
CA LEU A 276 2.53 3.79 30.65
C LEU A 276 1.22 3.00 30.78
N LEU A 277 1.10 2.14 31.79
CA LEU A 277 -0.13 1.42 32.06
C LEU A 277 -1.29 2.38 32.36
N GLU A 278 -1.06 3.38 33.25
CA GLU A 278 -2.07 4.38 33.55
C GLU A 278 -2.45 5.24 32.33
N GLU A 279 -1.48 5.59 31.50
CA GLU A 279 -1.69 6.35 30.26
C GLU A 279 -2.55 5.55 29.27
N SER A 280 -2.19 4.30 29.00
CA SER A 280 -2.93 3.41 28.10
C SER A 280 -4.36 3.17 28.57
N VAL A 281 -4.55 2.96 29.88
CA VAL A 281 -5.88 2.81 30.49
C VAL A 281 -6.72 4.09 30.32
N LYS A 282 -6.12 5.27 30.52
CA LYS A 282 -6.82 6.56 30.34
C LYS A 282 -7.19 6.80 28.86
N ALA A 283 -6.32 6.42 27.94
CA ALA A 283 -6.60 6.53 26.51
C ALA A 283 -7.81 5.66 26.13
N ILE A 284 -7.82 4.40 26.53
CA ILE A 284 -8.96 3.49 26.29
C ILE A 284 -10.24 4.03 26.94
N ASP A 285 -10.18 4.48 28.20
CA ASP A 285 -11.35 5.05 28.92
C ASP A 285 -11.88 6.31 28.22
N LYS A 286 -11.01 7.11 27.56
CA LYS A 286 -11.41 8.27 26.77
C LYS A 286 -12.10 7.83 25.48
N ASP A 287 -11.54 6.88 24.78
CA ASP A 287 -12.04 6.42 23.48
C ASP A 287 -13.38 5.69 23.62
N VAL A 288 -13.55 4.86 24.64
CA VAL A 288 -14.82 4.17 24.88
C VAL A 288 -15.97 5.09 25.35
N LYS A 289 -15.65 6.28 25.87
CA LYS A 289 -16.68 7.28 26.23
C LYS A 289 -17.52 7.73 25.04
N GLN A 290 -16.96 7.78 23.83
CA GLN A 290 -17.71 8.12 22.63
C GLN A 290 -18.87 7.12 22.35
N PHE A 291 -18.71 5.87 22.79
CA PHE A 291 -19.71 4.81 22.66
C PHE A 291 -20.69 4.76 23.83
N ASN A 292 -20.64 5.70 24.77
CA ASN A 292 -21.46 5.73 25.99
C ASN A 292 -21.37 4.45 26.85
N ILE A 293 -20.26 3.73 26.82
CA ILE A 293 -20.01 2.55 27.66
C ILE A 293 -19.08 2.90 28.80
N LYS A 294 -19.11 2.08 29.86
CA LYS A 294 -18.28 2.30 31.02
C LYS A 294 -17.65 1.00 31.48
N PHE A 295 -16.33 1.01 31.55
CA PHE A 295 -15.55 -0.02 32.24
C PHE A 295 -15.38 0.29 33.72
N ARG A 296 -15.27 -0.75 34.53
CA ARG A 296 -14.94 -0.68 35.97
C ARG A 296 -13.71 -1.50 36.29
N ASP A 297 -13.00 -1.09 37.32
CA ASP A 297 -11.89 -1.83 37.91
C ASP A 297 -12.43 -2.81 38.96
N GLY A 298 -11.79 -3.97 39.11
CA GLY A 298 -12.05 -4.91 40.21
C GLY A 298 -11.32 -4.47 41.46
N ILE A 299 -11.93 -3.54 42.22
CA ILE A 299 -11.33 -3.03 43.46
C ILE A 299 -11.17 -4.17 44.45
N HIS A 300 -9.95 -4.38 44.98
CA HIS A 300 -9.58 -5.46 45.88
C HIS A 300 -9.73 -6.90 45.33
N GLN A 301 -9.89 -7.06 44.01
CA GLN A 301 -10.03 -8.36 43.33
C GLN A 301 -9.13 -8.44 42.07
N PRO A 302 -7.84 -8.08 42.18
CA PRO A 302 -7.00 -8.02 40.98
C PRO A 302 -6.77 -9.41 40.36
N LEU A 303 -6.71 -10.46 41.14
CA LEU A 303 -6.49 -11.82 40.67
C LEU A 303 -7.74 -12.39 39.94
N GLU A 304 -8.93 -12.17 40.52
CA GLU A 304 -10.18 -12.56 39.91
C GLU A 304 -10.40 -11.83 38.57
N MET A 305 -10.08 -10.54 38.53
CA MET A 305 -10.15 -9.74 37.30
C MET A 305 -9.13 -10.21 36.28
N PHE A 306 -7.91 -10.50 36.68
CA PHE A 306 -6.90 -11.08 35.81
C PHE A 306 -7.40 -12.40 35.21
N ASN A 307 -7.90 -13.31 36.02
CA ASN A 307 -8.42 -14.60 35.55
C ASN A 307 -9.71 -14.48 34.71
N LEU A 308 -10.46 -13.37 34.84
CA LEU A 308 -11.66 -13.12 34.01
C LEU A 308 -11.32 -13.02 32.52
N THR A 309 -10.14 -12.45 32.18
CA THR A 309 -9.71 -12.31 30.79
C THR A 309 -8.97 -13.55 30.29
N ALA A 310 -8.48 -14.41 31.20
CA ALA A 310 -7.70 -15.58 30.84
C ALA A 310 -8.45 -16.51 29.86
N PRO A 311 -7.76 -17.12 28.86
CA PRO A 311 -8.37 -17.98 27.83
C PRO A 311 -8.71 -19.38 28.35
N ILE A 312 -9.48 -19.46 29.43
CA ILE A 312 -9.88 -20.70 30.12
C ILE A 312 -11.40 -20.87 30.27
N CYS A 313 -12.17 -19.97 29.64
CA CYS A 313 -13.64 -19.97 29.67
C CYS A 313 -14.20 -19.97 31.10
N GLN A 314 -13.61 -19.17 32.01
CA GLN A 314 -14.08 -19.03 33.39
C GLN A 314 -14.48 -17.57 33.65
N ASN A 315 -15.75 -17.36 33.95
CA ASN A 315 -16.32 -16.03 34.24
C ASN A 315 -16.41 -15.80 35.75
N TYR A 316 -15.75 -14.78 36.25
CA TYR A 316 -15.77 -14.37 37.67
C TYR A 316 -16.82 -13.31 37.97
N VAL A 317 -17.50 -12.79 36.94
CA VAL A 317 -18.56 -11.75 37.08
C VAL A 317 -19.93 -12.27 36.65
N GLU A 318 -20.23 -13.54 36.82
CA GLU A 318 -21.49 -14.17 36.42
C GLU A 318 -22.72 -13.42 36.95
N ASN A 319 -22.66 -12.88 38.19
CA ASN A 319 -23.74 -12.13 38.80
C ASN A 319 -23.92 -10.71 38.22
N TYR A 320 -23.03 -10.24 37.36
CA TYR A 320 -23.00 -8.90 36.79
C TYR A 320 -22.98 -8.95 35.25
N MET A 321 -23.36 -10.07 34.67
CA MET A 321 -23.48 -10.18 33.22
C MET A 321 -24.58 -9.25 32.70
N LEU A 322 -24.34 -8.72 31.52
CA LEU A 322 -25.28 -7.88 30.79
C LEU A 322 -26.19 -8.76 29.93
N GLU A 323 -27.38 -8.28 29.67
CA GLU A 323 -28.38 -8.99 28.87
C GLU A 323 -28.46 -8.39 27.48
N THR A 324 -28.56 -9.25 26.46
CA THR A 324 -28.75 -8.85 25.07
C THR A 324 -29.39 -9.99 24.27
N THR A 325 -29.65 -9.76 22.98
CA THR A 325 -30.14 -10.77 22.06
C THR A 325 -28.98 -11.22 21.12
N ALA A 326 -29.11 -12.41 20.55
CA ALA A 326 -28.13 -12.95 19.61
C ALA A 326 -27.92 -12.03 18.38
N ASP A 327 -29.00 -11.45 17.85
CA ASP A 327 -28.90 -10.51 16.72
C ASP A 327 -28.16 -9.24 17.09
N THR A 328 -28.46 -8.67 18.28
CA THR A 328 -27.73 -7.51 18.79
C THR A 328 -26.23 -7.80 18.93
N MET A 329 -25.87 -9.01 19.39
CA MET A 329 -24.49 -9.47 19.43
C MET A 329 -23.89 -9.58 18.02
N GLY A 330 -24.68 -10.01 17.03
CA GLY A 330 -24.27 -10.06 15.63
C GLY A 330 -23.78 -8.72 15.10
N TYR A 331 -24.46 -7.61 15.43
CA TYR A 331 -24.03 -6.26 15.06
C TYR A 331 -22.68 -5.85 15.67
N MET A 332 -22.27 -6.47 16.74
CA MET A 332 -21.02 -6.18 17.46
C MET A 332 -19.85 -7.06 17.01
N TYR A 333 -19.90 -7.65 15.84
CA TYR A 333 -18.92 -8.57 15.26
C TYR A 333 -17.46 -8.16 15.57
N PRO A 334 -16.66 -9.01 16.26
CA PRO A 334 -15.34 -8.62 16.73
C PRO A 334 -14.19 -9.00 15.78
N PHE A 335 -14.41 -9.91 14.81
CA PHE A 335 -13.36 -10.54 14.04
C PHE A 335 -12.97 -9.72 12.81
N VAL A 336 -12.66 -8.45 13.00
CA VAL A 336 -12.15 -7.57 11.95
C VAL A 336 -10.69 -7.27 12.23
N TYR A 337 -9.82 -7.73 11.36
CA TYR A 337 -8.40 -7.44 11.42
C TYR A 337 -7.85 -7.26 10.01
N GLU A 338 -7.16 -6.17 9.79
CA GLU A 338 -6.58 -5.80 8.52
C GLU A 338 -5.06 -5.87 8.64
N ALA A 339 -4.43 -6.70 7.84
CA ALA A 339 -2.98 -6.77 7.68
C ALA A 339 -2.66 -7.16 6.23
N LEU A 340 -1.48 -6.80 5.76
CA LEU A 340 -1.00 -7.19 4.45
C LEU A 340 0.36 -7.89 4.58
N TYR A 341 0.41 -9.14 4.13
CA TYR A 341 1.61 -9.95 4.05
C TYR A 341 1.86 -10.33 2.60
N ASP A 342 2.51 -9.41 1.89
CA ASP A 342 2.93 -9.67 0.52
C ASP A 342 4.32 -10.31 0.52
N SER A 343 4.54 -11.27 -0.35
CA SER A 343 5.84 -11.82 -0.71
C SER A 343 5.75 -12.50 -2.05
N THR A 344 6.83 -12.55 -2.78
CA THR A 344 6.88 -13.24 -4.06
C THR A 344 8.07 -14.17 -4.14
N GLU A 345 7.84 -15.32 -4.75
CA GLU A 345 8.85 -16.31 -5.05
C GLU A 345 9.06 -16.39 -6.55
N GLU A 346 10.29 -16.48 -6.98
CA GLU A 346 10.64 -16.83 -8.34
C GLU A 346 10.91 -18.35 -8.39
N ILE A 347 10.09 -19.03 -9.16
CA ILE A 347 10.11 -20.49 -9.25
C ILE A 347 10.68 -20.89 -10.62
N ASP A 348 11.62 -21.80 -10.64
CA ASP A 348 12.09 -22.41 -11.87
C ASP A 348 10.94 -23.14 -12.59
N LYS A 349 10.77 -22.89 -13.88
CA LYS A 349 9.64 -23.42 -14.64
C LYS A 349 9.69 -24.92 -14.83
N ASP A 350 10.89 -25.48 -14.90
CA ASP A 350 11.13 -26.88 -15.20
C ASP A 350 11.26 -27.72 -13.92
N SER A 351 12.10 -27.30 -12.97
CA SER A 351 12.33 -28.03 -11.71
C SER A 351 11.26 -27.76 -10.65
N LYS A 352 10.49 -26.67 -10.77
CA LYS A 352 9.54 -26.19 -9.73
C LYS A 352 10.22 -25.80 -8.41
N GLU A 353 11.53 -25.65 -8.41
CA GLU A 353 12.25 -25.18 -7.24
C GLU A 353 12.18 -23.65 -7.10
N VAL A 354 12.15 -23.16 -5.87
CA VAL A 354 12.21 -21.73 -5.57
C VAL A 354 13.63 -21.26 -5.82
N LEU A 355 13.81 -20.45 -6.86
CA LEU A 355 15.11 -19.87 -7.22
C LEU A 355 15.46 -18.67 -6.33
N TYR A 356 14.45 -17.88 -5.99
CA TYR A 356 14.65 -16.62 -5.31
C TYR A 356 13.36 -16.19 -4.59
N ARG A 357 13.50 -15.64 -3.39
CA ARG A 357 12.44 -14.99 -2.64
C ARG A 357 12.73 -13.51 -2.50
N TYR A 358 11.74 -12.70 -2.79
CA TYR A 358 11.82 -11.27 -2.59
C TYR A 358 11.09 -10.93 -1.30
N PRO A 359 11.82 -10.53 -0.23
CA PRO A 359 11.15 -10.04 0.97
C PRO A 359 10.38 -8.77 0.65
N PRO A 360 9.21 -8.56 1.27
CA PRO A 360 8.44 -7.34 1.10
C PRO A 360 9.07 -6.19 1.86
N VAL A 361 8.70 -4.97 1.48
CA VAL A 361 9.05 -3.76 2.24
C VAL A 361 7.99 -3.53 3.31
N TYR A 362 8.41 -3.35 4.57
CA TYR A 362 7.51 -2.88 5.61
C TYR A 362 7.23 -1.38 5.39
N ILE A 363 5.96 -1.01 5.27
CA ILE A 363 5.56 0.38 5.00
C ILE A 363 4.76 1.04 6.12
N GLY A 364 4.37 0.30 7.14
CA GLY A 364 3.63 0.83 8.30
C GLY A 364 2.52 -0.09 8.78
N ASN A 365 1.56 0.49 9.50
CA ASN A 365 0.46 -0.25 10.10
C ASN A 365 -0.90 0.31 9.68
N THR A 366 -1.93 -0.55 9.72
CA THR A 366 -3.31 -0.12 9.51
C THR A 366 -3.80 0.75 10.66
N LYS A 367 -4.53 1.82 10.35
CA LYS A 367 -5.06 2.77 11.35
C LYS A 367 -6.19 2.16 12.19
N ASN A 368 -6.99 1.27 11.61
CA ASN A 368 -8.17 0.74 12.28
C ASN A 368 -7.84 -0.40 13.23
N THR A 369 -6.90 -1.26 12.86
CA THR A 369 -6.63 -2.52 13.57
C THR A 369 -5.16 -2.69 13.98
N ASN A 370 -4.32 -1.71 13.68
CA ASN A 370 -2.88 -1.71 13.91
C ASN A 370 -2.14 -2.92 13.30
N GLY A 371 -2.73 -3.56 12.29
CA GLY A 371 -2.11 -4.68 11.59
C GLY A 371 -0.94 -4.23 10.72
N VAL A 372 0.04 -5.09 10.60
CA VAL A 372 1.26 -4.81 9.83
C VAL A 372 1.01 -4.80 8.33
N VAL A 373 1.73 -3.93 7.60
CA VAL A 373 1.63 -3.81 6.14
C VAL A 373 3.00 -4.08 5.53
N PHE A 374 3.19 -5.33 5.09
CA PHE A 374 4.32 -5.78 4.30
C PHE A 374 3.95 -5.76 2.83
N TYR A 375 4.62 -4.95 2.04
CA TYR A 375 4.23 -4.59 0.69
C TYR A 375 5.24 -5.04 -0.37
N ASP A 376 4.74 -5.75 -1.40
CA ASP A 376 5.49 -6.06 -2.62
C ASP A 376 4.60 -5.83 -3.85
N ASN A 377 4.95 -4.85 -4.68
CA ASN A 377 4.17 -4.50 -5.88
C ASN A 377 4.26 -5.54 -7.01
N PHE A 378 5.07 -6.57 -6.87
CA PHE A 378 5.15 -7.67 -7.83
C PHE A 378 4.24 -8.86 -7.50
N VAL A 379 3.50 -8.81 -6.40
CA VAL A 379 2.51 -9.84 -6.05
C VAL A 379 1.41 -9.91 -7.12
N ARG A 380 1.17 -11.13 -7.62
CA ARG A 380 0.13 -11.44 -8.61
C ARG A 380 -0.90 -12.37 -7.98
N LYS A 381 -1.84 -11.78 -7.26
CA LYS A 381 -2.88 -12.52 -6.55
C LYS A 381 -4.23 -11.83 -6.72
N GLY A 382 -5.26 -12.59 -7.07
CA GLY A 382 -6.58 -12.03 -7.32
C GLY A 382 -6.58 -11.09 -8.52
N ASP A 383 -6.98 -9.85 -8.30
CA ASP A 383 -7.10 -8.78 -9.30
C ASP A 383 -5.83 -7.91 -9.47
N ARG A 384 -4.76 -8.23 -8.75
CA ARG A 384 -3.46 -7.54 -8.88
C ARG A 384 -2.74 -7.99 -10.14
N THR A 385 -3.03 -7.34 -11.26
CA THR A 385 -2.58 -7.78 -12.59
C THR A 385 -1.27 -7.14 -13.07
N ASN A 386 -0.79 -6.09 -12.39
CA ASN A 386 0.42 -5.35 -12.74
C ASN A 386 1.16 -4.85 -11.49
N SER A 387 2.34 -4.24 -11.68
CA SER A 387 3.20 -3.67 -10.62
C SER A 387 3.15 -2.14 -10.61
N ASN A 388 2.15 -1.54 -11.24
CA ASN A 388 2.07 -0.09 -11.32
C ASN A 388 1.49 0.50 -10.04
N GLU A 389 2.02 1.65 -9.67
CA GLU A 389 1.70 2.41 -8.48
C GLU A 389 1.25 3.83 -8.85
N PHE A 390 0.22 4.30 -8.21
CA PHE A 390 -0.22 5.69 -8.28
C PHE A 390 -0.17 6.29 -6.89
N ILE A 391 0.53 7.41 -6.73
CA ILE A 391 0.74 8.07 -5.45
C ILE A 391 0.30 9.52 -5.58
N VAL A 392 -0.66 9.94 -4.74
CA VAL A 392 -1.13 11.33 -4.75
C VAL A 392 -1.24 11.88 -3.33
N GLY A 393 -0.86 13.14 -3.16
CA GLY A 393 -0.96 13.83 -1.88
C GLY A 393 -0.40 15.24 -1.95
N THR A 394 -1.02 16.16 -1.22
CA THR A 394 -0.54 17.55 -1.15
C THR A 394 0.84 17.64 -0.49
N THR A 395 1.53 18.73 -0.75
CA THR A 395 2.85 19.01 -0.17
C THR A 395 2.82 18.89 1.36
N GLY A 396 3.81 18.23 1.94
CA GLY A 396 3.93 18.04 3.39
C GLY A 396 3.22 16.81 3.97
N MET A 397 2.49 16.04 3.17
CA MET A 397 1.77 14.82 3.63
C MET A 397 2.64 13.55 3.65
N GLY A 398 3.93 13.62 3.32
CA GLY A 398 4.86 12.49 3.39
C GLY A 398 5.09 11.76 2.06
N LYS A 399 4.45 12.16 0.95
CA LYS A 399 4.59 11.53 -0.38
C LYS A 399 6.06 11.31 -0.80
N THR A 400 6.87 12.36 -0.79
CA THR A 400 8.26 12.30 -1.23
C THR A 400 9.12 11.43 -0.31
N LEU A 401 8.90 11.50 1.01
CA LEU A 401 9.58 10.62 1.98
C LEU A 401 9.27 9.16 1.70
N PHE A 402 8.01 8.84 1.41
CA PHE A 402 7.60 7.49 1.06
C PHE A 402 8.23 7.01 -0.27
N LEU A 403 8.31 7.87 -1.29
CA LEU A 403 9.03 7.56 -2.53
C LEU A 403 10.50 7.28 -2.29
N MET A 404 11.18 8.13 -1.51
CA MET A 404 12.60 7.95 -1.15
C MET A 404 12.81 6.62 -0.42
N TRP A 405 11.90 6.26 0.49
CA TRP A 405 11.90 5.00 1.20
C TRP A 405 11.79 3.81 0.24
N LEU A 406 10.79 3.82 -0.65
CA LEU A 406 10.60 2.75 -1.64
C LEU A 406 11.81 2.59 -2.57
N ILE A 407 12.41 3.71 -3.01
CA ILE A 407 13.62 3.69 -3.85
C ILE A 407 14.79 3.05 -3.11
N LYS A 408 15.03 3.45 -1.85
CA LYS A 408 16.11 2.92 -1.02
C LYS A 408 15.97 1.42 -0.79
N GLU A 409 14.81 0.98 -0.29
CA GLU A 409 14.56 -0.43 0.02
C GLU A 409 14.66 -1.32 -1.24
N ARG A 410 14.04 -0.91 -2.35
CA ARG A 410 14.09 -1.65 -3.61
C ARG A 410 15.49 -1.68 -4.22
N TYR A 411 16.32 -0.66 -3.95
CA TYR A 411 17.71 -0.69 -4.37
C TYR A 411 18.50 -1.76 -3.62
N GLY A 412 18.32 -1.87 -2.31
CA GLY A 412 18.83 -2.98 -1.50
C GLY A 412 18.41 -4.34 -2.04
N LEU A 413 17.11 -4.49 -2.40
CA LEU A 413 16.54 -5.71 -2.98
C LEU A 413 17.05 -6.02 -4.42
N GLY A 414 17.91 -5.19 -5.00
CA GLY A 414 18.54 -5.43 -6.31
C GLY A 414 17.68 -5.04 -7.52
N TYR A 415 16.65 -4.24 -7.36
CA TYR A 415 15.86 -3.73 -8.49
C TYR A 415 16.70 -2.81 -9.37
N LYS A 416 16.46 -2.83 -10.67
CA LYS A 416 16.93 -1.78 -11.57
C LYS A 416 15.89 -0.66 -11.60
N GLN A 417 16.32 0.55 -11.25
CA GLN A 417 15.43 1.67 -11.03
C GLN A 417 15.80 2.85 -11.92
N PHE A 418 14.81 3.40 -12.58
CA PHE A 418 14.90 4.61 -13.40
C PHE A 418 14.03 5.68 -12.78
N ILE A 419 14.57 6.86 -12.57
CA ILE A 419 13.86 7.99 -11.99
C ILE A 419 13.88 9.13 -12.99
N ILE A 420 12.73 9.71 -13.32
CA ILE A 420 12.64 10.96 -14.06
C ILE A 420 12.31 12.06 -13.05
N ASP A 421 13.30 12.88 -12.74
CA ASP A 421 13.19 13.96 -11.77
C ASP A 421 12.91 15.27 -12.49
N ILE A 422 11.65 15.73 -12.39
CA ILE A 422 11.18 16.97 -13.00
C ILE A 422 11.43 18.16 -12.06
N GLU A 423 11.30 17.98 -10.75
CA GLU A 423 11.48 19.05 -9.78
C GLU A 423 12.95 19.37 -9.47
N GLY A 424 13.83 18.37 -9.55
CA GLY A 424 15.27 18.54 -9.33
C GLY A 424 15.63 18.83 -7.89
N LYS A 425 14.86 18.32 -6.92
CA LYS A 425 15.02 18.63 -5.50
C LYS A 425 15.68 17.48 -4.74
N GLU A 426 14.87 16.50 -4.31
CA GLU A 426 15.31 15.49 -3.35
C GLU A 426 15.83 14.21 -4.00
N LEU A 427 15.18 13.76 -5.09
CA LEU A 427 15.43 12.40 -5.64
C LEU A 427 16.84 12.24 -6.22
N HIS A 428 17.35 13.22 -6.95
CA HIS A 428 18.72 13.13 -7.49
C HIS A 428 19.80 13.09 -6.40
N ARG A 429 19.54 13.72 -5.23
CA ARG A 429 20.45 13.67 -4.08
C ARG A 429 20.41 12.31 -3.40
N LEU A 430 19.21 11.75 -3.22
CA LEU A 430 19.07 10.38 -2.73
C LEU A 430 19.86 9.41 -3.60
N VAL A 431 19.74 9.52 -4.94
CA VAL A 431 20.47 8.67 -5.89
C VAL A 431 21.98 8.85 -5.73
N HIS A 432 22.45 10.07 -5.49
CA HIS A 432 23.88 10.32 -5.22
C HIS A 432 24.36 9.65 -3.92
N VAL A 433 23.59 9.77 -2.84
CA VAL A 433 23.91 9.15 -1.54
C VAL A 433 23.95 7.62 -1.67
N LEU A 434 23.06 7.04 -2.45
CA LEU A 434 23.00 5.60 -2.71
C LEU A 434 24.06 5.09 -3.74
N GLY A 435 24.95 5.97 -4.22
CA GLY A 435 25.97 5.61 -5.22
C GLY A 435 25.39 5.31 -6.61
N GLY A 436 24.18 5.77 -6.91
CA GLY A 436 23.58 5.69 -8.23
C GLY A 436 24.07 6.76 -9.19
N GLU A 437 23.63 6.69 -10.43
CA GLU A 437 24.04 7.59 -11.51
C GLU A 437 23.03 8.74 -11.69
N ASN A 438 23.52 9.97 -11.63
CA ASN A 438 22.73 11.17 -11.91
C ASN A 438 23.09 11.75 -13.28
N ILE A 439 22.12 11.82 -14.17
CA ILE A 439 22.24 12.31 -15.53
C ILE A 439 21.48 13.64 -15.66
N ASN A 440 22.19 14.74 -15.84
CA ASN A 440 21.57 16.02 -16.13
C ASN A 440 21.24 16.10 -17.62
N CYS A 441 19.96 15.99 -17.95
CA CYS A 441 19.44 16.05 -19.32
C CYS A 441 19.05 17.47 -19.77
N SER A 442 19.33 18.48 -18.93
CA SER A 442 18.91 19.88 -19.20
C SER A 442 19.94 20.67 -20.01
N ASP A 443 21.22 20.32 -19.94
CA ASP A 443 22.30 21.11 -20.53
C ASP A 443 23.21 20.32 -21.53
N GLY A 444 22.97 19.00 -21.65
CA GLY A 444 23.71 18.12 -22.53
C GLY A 444 25.18 17.86 -22.13
N ARG A 445 25.65 18.42 -20.99
CA ARG A 445 27.07 18.30 -20.57
C ARG A 445 27.36 16.97 -19.86
N SER A 446 26.43 16.53 -19.02
CA SER A 446 26.56 15.30 -18.24
C SER A 446 25.88 14.09 -18.88
N GLY A 447 25.10 14.31 -19.93
CA GLY A 447 24.46 13.22 -20.65
C GLY A 447 23.57 13.72 -21.76
N LEU A 448 23.82 13.27 -22.98
CA LEU A 448 23.01 13.57 -24.15
C LEU A 448 22.35 12.29 -24.64
N ILE A 449 21.08 12.37 -24.99
CA ILE A 449 20.32 11.32 -25.62
C ILE A 449 19.96 11.77 -27.03
N ASN A 450 20.59 11.18 -28.03
CA ASN A 450 20.33 11.47 -29.43
C ASN A 450 18.93 11.03 -29.83
N PRO A 451 18.01 11.94 -30.15
CA PRO A 451 16.66 11.55 -30.57
C PRO A 451 16.65 10.80 -31.91
N LEU A 452 17.65 11.00 -32.78
CA LEU A 452 17.78 10.32 -34.07
C LEU A 452 18.44 8.94 -33.98
N GLN A 453 18.91 8.52 -32.79
CA GLN A 453 19.39 7.15 -32.60
C GLN A 453 18.21 6.17 -32.57
N ILE A 454 18.25 5.16 -33.45
CA ILE A 454 17.15 4.17 -33.57
C ILE A 454 16.93 3.44 -32.24
N ARG A 455 15.68 3.44 -31.77
CA ARG A 455 15.21 2.74 -30.58
C ARG A 455 14.87 1.29 -30.93
N LEU A 456 15.46 0.34 -30.25
CA LEU A 456 15.19 -1.08 -30.46
C LEU A 456 14.10 -1.56 -29.49
N ASN A 457 12.87 -1.54 -29.94
CA ASN A 457 11.76 -2.14 -29.21
C ASN A 457 11.57 -3.58 -29.68
N VAL A 458 11.86 -4.56 -28.84
CA VAL A 458 11.71 -5.99 -29.18
C VAL A 458 10.28 -6.40 -28.86
N PRO A 459 9.39 -6.64 -29.86
CA PRO A 459 8.06 -7.14 -29.61
C PRO A 459 8.10 -8.59 -29.12
N GLU A 460 7.19 -8.97 -28.24
CA GLU A 460 6.94 -10.36 -27.92
C GLU A 460 6.01 -10.98 -28.95
N SER A 461 6.30 -12.21 -29.35
CA SER A 461 5.36 -13.01 -30.13
C SER A 461 4.11 -13.28 -29.29
N GLU A 462 2.94 -12.92 -29.84
CA GLU A 462 1.64 -13.09 -29.14
C GLU A 462 1.29 -14.55 -28.83
N LYS A 463 1.98 -15.51 -29.47
CA LYS A 463 1.64 -16.94 -29.35
C LYS A 463 2.41 -17.73 -28.30
N ASN A 464 3.67 -17.36 -27.97
CA ASN A 464 4.52 -18.23 -27.14
C ASN A 464 5.27 -17.51 -26.01
N ASN A 465 5.06 -16.22 -25.74
CA ASN A 465 5.91 -15.39 -24.85
C ASN A 465 7.42 -15.45 -25.20
N GLU A 466 7.77 -15.87 -26.39
CA GLU A 466 9.15 -15.87 -26.88
C GLU A 466 9.47 -14.49 -27.48
N LYS A 467 10.69 -14.00 -27.24
CA LYS A 467 11.15 -12.75 -27.84
C LYS A 467 11.25 -12.97 -29.36
N THR A 468 10.64 -12.08 -30.15
CA THR A 468 10.80 -12.09 -31.61
C THR A 468 12.29 -11.97 -31.96
N PRO A 469 12.84 -12.83 -32.83
CA PRO A 469 14.25 -12.73 -33.22
C PRO A 469 14.60 -11.36 -33.77
N LEU A 470 15.75 -10.80 -33.42
CA LEU A 470 16.19 -9.48 -33.91
C LEU A 470 16.28 -9.40 -35.45
N THR A 471 16.42 -10.55 -36.13
CA THR A 471 16.44 -10.67 -37.58
C THR A 471 15.07 -10.36 -38.24
N GLU A 472 13.99 -10.48 -37.48
CA GLU A 472 12.61 -10.25 -37.94
C GLU A 472 12.04 -8.90 -37.52
N ILE A 473 12.83 -8.10 -36.78
CA ILE A 473 12.43 -6.77 -36.32
C ILE A 473 13.05 -5.72 -37.23
N PHE A 474 12.20 -4.84 -37.76
CA PHE A 474 12.57 -3.73 -38.65
C PHE A 474 12.27 -2.38 -37.97
N PRO A 475 13.20 -1.83 -37.16
CA PRO A 475 12.88 -0.79 -36.20
C PRO A 475 12.71 0.61 -36.79
N LEU A 476 13.19 0.88 -38.01
CA LEU A 476 13.15 2.22 -38.61
C LEU A 476 11.73 2.79 -38.69
N SER A 477 10.75 1.98 -39.08
CA SER A 477 9.33 2.44 -39.18
C SER A 477 8.77 2.89 -37.85
N GLU A 478 9.07 2.17 -36.78
CA GLU A 478 8.64 2.52 -35.43
C GLU A 478 9.40 3.75 -34.91
N HIS A 479 10.67 3.85 -35.22
CA HIS A 479 11.49 4.99 -34.84
C HIS A 479 11.04 6.28 -35.57
N ILE A 480 10.67 6.23 -36.84
CA ILE A 480 10.10 7.38 -37.57
C ILE A 480 8.79 7.84 -36.92
N ARG A 481 7.92 6.90 -36.49
CA ARG A 481 6.72 7.27 -35.73
C ARG A 481 7.02 7.95 -34.41
N PHE A 482 8.03 7.45 -33.67
CA PHE A 482 8.52 8.13 -32.49
C PHE A 482 8.99 9.55 -32.80
N LEU A 483 9.77 9.75 -33.88
CA LEU A 483 10.27 11.06 -34.25
C LEU A 483 9.15 12.03 -34.67
N ARG A 484 8.07 11.54 -35.30
CA ARG A 484 6.89 12.39 -35.54
C ARG A 484 6.31 12.93 -34.24
N SER A 485 6.06 12.06 -33.26
CA SER A 485 5.54 12.49 -31.96
C SER A 485 6.53 13.40 -31.19
N PHE A 486 7.85 13.15 -31.35
CA PHE A 486 8.90 14.01 -30.78
C PHE A 486 8.86 15.42 -31.38
N PHE A 487 8.79 15.55 -32.69
CA PHE A 487 8.70 16.84 -33.36
C PHE A 487 7.36 17.52 -33.08
N ASP A 488 6.27 16.76 -32.96
CA ASP A 488 4.96 17.31 -32.61
C ASP A 488 4.94 17.89 -31.18
N ALA A 489 5.58 17.24 -30.23
CA ALA A 489 5.77 17.79 -28.88
C ALA A 489 6.54 19.13 -28.92
N TYR A 490 7.56 19.24 -29.75
CA TYR A 490 8.34 20.47 -29.91
C TYR A 490 7.59 21.57 -30.67
N LYS A 491 6.72 21.23 -31.64
CA LYS A 491 5.85 22.19 -32.36
C LYS A 491 4.78 22.81 -31.44
N GLY A 492 4.28 22.07 -30.46
CA GLY A 492 3.23 22.52 -29.59
C GLY A 492 1.90 22.79 -30.32
N ASN A 493 1.30 23.99 -30.16
CA ASN A 493 -0.02 24.37 -30.68
C ASN A 493 -0.06 24.75 -32.19
N ALA A 494 0.80 24.20 -33.05
CA ALA A 494 0.76 24.51 -34.46
C ALA A 494 -0.55 23.99 -35.12
N LYS A 495 -1.05 24.71 -36.16
CA LYS A 495 -2.25 24.28 -36.87
C LYS A 495 -2.04 22.94 -37.58
N GLU A 496 -3.05 22.07 -37.57
CA GLU A 496 -2.99 20.70 -38.09
C GLU A 496 -2.54 20.59 -39.57
N ASP A 497 -3.04 21.47 -40.44
CA ASP A 497 -2.63 21.50 -41.85
C ASP A 497 -1.13 21.79 -42.05
N ILE A 498 -0.54 22.60 -41.20
CA ILE A 498 0.89 22.95 -41.20
C ILE A 498 1.71 21.76 -40.67
N ARG A 499 1.22 21.09 -39.66
CA ARG A 499 1.86 19.89 -39.05
C ARG A 499 2.03 18.79 -40.09
N LEU A 500 0.96 18.41 -40.79
CA LEU A 500 0.97 17.34 -41.81
C LEU A 500 1.94 17.59 -42.98
N LEU A 501 2.09 18.83 -43.39
CA LEU A 501 2.96 19.19 -44.50
C LEU A 501 4.45 19.22 -44.10
N HIS A 502 4.74 19.67 -42.88
CA HIS A 502 6.10 19.64 -42.34
C HIS A 502 6.52 18.19 -42.04
N ASP A 503 5.63 17.34 -41.55
CA ASP A 503 5.91 15.95 -41.21
C ASP A 503 6.39 15.17 -42.44
N ASN A 504 5.75 15.33 -43.60
CA ASN A 504 6.16 14.66 -44.83
C ASN A 504 7.56 15.09 -45.32
N LEU A 505 7.91 16.36 -45.20
CA LEU A 505 9.23 16.89 -45.58
C LEU A 505 10.33 16.43 -44.64
N ILE A 506 10.08 16.50 -43.32
CA ILE A 506 11.01 16.04 -42.33
C ILE A 506 11.20 14.52 -42.44
N GLU A 507 10.14 13.74 -42.65
CA GLU A 507 10.25 12.30 -42.86
C GLU A 507 11.11 11.94 -44.08
N LYS A 508 10.91 12.65 -45.23
CA LYS A 508 11.73 12.48 -46.40
C LYS A 508 13.21 12.79 -46.16
N ALA A 509 13.49 13.84 -45.37
CA ALA A 509 14.85 14.17 -44.99
C ALA A 509 15.46 13.09 -44.05
N LEU A 510 14.68 12.59 -43.07
CA LEU A 510 15.09 11.49 -42.21
C LEU A 510 15.39 10.22 -42.98
N GLU A 511 14.52 9.82 -43.94
CA GLU A 511 14.77 8.66 -44.81
C GLU A 511 16.09 8.79 -45.58
N ASN A 512 16.38 9.99 -46.08
CA ASN A 512 17.61 10.23 -46.83
C ASN A 512 18.86 10.10 -45.95
N ILE A 513 18.85 10.67 -44.76
CA ILE A 513 20.01 10.56 -43.84
C ILE A 513 20.23 9.13 -43.36
N TYR A 514 19.17 8.37 -43.01
CA TYR A 514 19.31 6.95 -42.65
C TYR A 514 19.79 6.09 -43.84
N ARG A 515 19.26 6.34 -45.03
CA ARG A 515 19.74 5.65 -46.25
C ARG A 515 21.21 5.99 -46.56
N GLY A 516 21.63 7.22 -46.25
CA GLY A 516 23.04 7.64 -46.38
C GLY A 516 24.03 6.84 -45.53
N ILE A 517 23.58 6.34 -44.38
CA ILE A 517 24.36 5.46 -43.51
C ILE A 517 24.05 3.97 -43.75
N GLY A 518 23.26 3.60 -44.78
CA GLY A 518 22.95 2.21 -45.12
C GLY A 518 21.77 1.60 -44.39
N ILE A 519 20.99 2.39 -43.63
CA ILE A 519 19.78 1.92 -42.91
C ILE A 519 18.53 2.23 -43.71
N THR A 520 17.71 1.23 -43.92
CA THR A 520 16.42 1.31 -44.68
C THR A 520 15.30 0.65 -43.85
N TYR A 521 14.07 0.79 -44.31
CA TYR A 521 12.91 0.11 -43.70
C TYR A 521 13.00 -1.42 -43.66
N GLN A 522 13.94 -2.02 -44.40
CA GLN A 522 14.17 -3.46 -44.46
C GLN A 522 15.43 -3.88 -43.70
N THR A 523 16.12 -2.96 -43.03
CA THR A 523 17.28 -3.26 -42.21
C THR A 523 16.81 -3.82 -40.86
N SER A 524 17.21 -5.08 -40.57
CA SER A 524 16.81 -5.73 -39.32
C SER A 524 17.53 -5.16 -38.12
N ALA A 525 16.94 -5.31 -36.94
CA ALA A 525 17.52 -4.91 -35.66
C ALA A 525 18.86 -5.60 -35.40
N GLN A 526 19.03 -6.86 -35.84
CA GLN A 526 20.29 -7.58 -35.73
C GLN A 526 21.43 -6.86 -36.49
N ILE A 527 21.20 -6.43 -37.70
CA ILE A 527 22.20 -5.69 -38.48
C ILE A 527 22.58 -4.38 -37.79
N ILE A 528 21.61 -3.70 -37.19
CA ILE A 528 21.84 -2.45 -36.48
C ILE A 528 22.71 -2.69 -35.24
N VAL A 529 22.40 -3.69 -34.43
CA VAL A 529 23.18 -4.04 -33.22
C VAL A 529 24.60 -4.44 -33.55
N ASP A 530 24.80 -5.21 -34.61
CA ASP A 530 26.10 -5.74 -34.99
C ASP A 530 27.03 -4.67 -35.56
N ASN A 531 26.49 -3.74 -36.39
CA ASN A 531 27.31 -2.86 -37.22
C ASN A 531 27.31 -1.38 -36.79
N TYR A 532 26.38 -0.92 -35.95
CA TYR A 532 26.26 0.49 -35.59
C TYR A 532 26.47 0.73 -34.10
N ARG A 533 27.20 1.78 -33.78
CA ARG A 533 27.40 2.29 -32.40
C ARG A 533 26.75 3.67 -32.27
N ASN A 534 26.64 4.21 -31.07
CA ASN A 534 26.00 5.50 -30.81
C ASN A 534 26.48 6.63 -31.75
N LYS A 535 27.80 6.64 -32.07
CA LYS A 535 28.44 7.63 -32.92
C LYS A 535 28.13 7.50 -34.44
N ASP A 536 27.57 6.36 -34.85
CA ASP A 536 27.30 6.08 -36.25
C ASP A 536 25.90 6.53 -36.70
N PHE A 537 25.05 6.89 -35.71
CA PHE A 537 23.73 7.42 -36.01
C PHE A 537 23.77 8.93 -36.31
N PRO A 538 22.87 9.41 -37.22
CA PRO A 538 22.77 10.83 -37.52
C PRO A 538 22.39 11.64 -36.29
N ILE A 539 22.76 12.93 -36.29
CA ILE A 539 22.40 13.91 -35.26
C ILE A 539 21.52 15.02 -35.86
N MET A 540 20.96 15.91 -35.04
CA MET A 540 20.08 16.96 -35.51
C MET A 540 20.71 17.89 -36.57
N LEU A 541 22.01 18.11 -36.48
CA LEU A 541 22.74 18.86 -37.51
C LEU A 541 22.73 18.18 -38.87
N ASP A 542 22.74 16.86 -38.94
CA ASP A 542 22.66 16.11 -40.18
C ASP A 542 21.27 16.29 -40.83
N LEU A 543 20.20 16.29 -40.03
CA LEU A 543 18.85 16.57 -40.53
C LEU A 543 18.74 18.02 -41.03
N TYR A 544 19.32 18.98 -40.34
CA TYR A 544 19.35 20.38 -40.74
C TYR A 544 20.08 20.54 -42.08
N ASN A 545 21.25 19.93 -42.21
CA ASN A 545 22.04 19.96 -43.47
C ASN A 545 21.29 19.30 -44.63
N GLU A 546 20.60 18.18 -44.37
CA GLU A 546 19.81 17.52 -45.44
C GLU A 546 18.64 18.39 -45.90
N LEU A 547 17.96 19.12 -45.02
CA LEU A 547 16.92 20.08 -45.38
C LEU A 547 17.49 21.20 -46.26
N TYR A 548 18.70 21.70 -45.99
CA TYR A 548 19.37 22.67 -46.87
C TYR A 548 19.71 22.06 -48.22
N ARG A 549 20.18 20.82 -48.30
CA ARG A 549 20.40 20.09 -49.56
C ARG A 549 19.13 19.97 -50.36
N LEU A 550 17.99 19.66 -49.73
CA LEU A 550 16.68 19.61 -50.40
C LEU A 550 16.25 20.97 -50.91
N LEU A 551 16.57 22.05 -50.17
CA LEU A 551 16.29 23.45 -50.61
C LEU A 551 17.11 23.80 -51.86
N GLU A 552 18.39 23.45 -51.91
CA GLU A 552 19.24 23.68 -53.09
C GLU A 552 18.73 22.93 -54.31
N ILE A 553 18.28 21.67 -54.17
CA ILE A 553 17.67 20.88 -55.21
C ILE A 553 16.40 21.56 -55.74
N ALA A 554 15.50 21.96 -54.83
CA ALA A 554 14.25 22.62 -55.19
C ALA A 554 14.47 23.95 -55.92
N ASN A 555 15.54 24.70 -55.56
CA ASN A 555 15.90 25.95 -56.23
C ASN A 555 16.54 25.74 -57.61
N SER A 556 17.18 24.60 -57.84
CA SER A 556 17.87 24.29 -59.10
C SER A 556 16.97 23.67 -60.16
N GLU A 557 15.70 23.37 -59.87
CA GLU A 557 14.73 22.86 -60.79
C GLU A 557 14.40 23.89 -61.92
N LYS A 558 14.14 23.41 -63.14
CA LYS A 558 13.82 24.29 -64.28
C LYS A 558 12.57 25.14 -64.03
N THR A 559 11.66 24.69 -63.21
CA THR A 559 10.44 25.40 -62.82
C THR A 559 10.28 25.27 -61.30
N PRO A 560 10.95 26.16 -60.49
CA PRO A 560 10.94 26.04 -59.05
C PRO A 560 9.53 26.16 -58.46
N ASN A 561 9.16 25.19 -57.62
CA ASN A 561 7.89 25.24 -56.88
C ASN A 561 8.02 26.13 -55.65
N ILE A 562 7.57 27.38 -55.77
CA ILE A 562 7.68 28.39 -54.68
C ILE A 562 7.03 27.90 -53.40
N LYS A 563 5.92 27.17 -53.46
CA LYS A 563 5.26 26.64 -52.25
C LYS A 563 6.12 25.60 -51.54
N GLU A 564 6.77 24.71 -52.27
CA GLU A 564 7.67 23.68 -51.73
C GLU A 564 8.91 24.32 -51.14
N ILE A 565 9.52 25.27 -51.82
CA ILE A 565 10.67 26.05 -51.32
C ILE A 565 10.33 26.75 -50.01
N THR A 566 9.15 27.39 -49.91
CA THR A 566 8.70 28.05 -48.67
C THR A 566 8.57 27.07 -47.55
N ARG A 567 7.95 25.90 -47.80
CA ARG A 567 7.80 24.84 -46.79
C ARG A 567 9.13 24.25 -46.29
N ILE A 568 10.09 24.02 -47.22
CA ILE A 568 11.43 23.57 -46.78
C ILE A 568 12.10 24.61 -45.90
N LYS A 569 11.97 25.91 -46.22
CA LYS A 569 12.50 26.99 -45.38
C LYS A 569 11.82 27.02 -44.00
N GLU A 570 10.55 26.77 -43.89
CA GLU A 570 9.81 26.65 -42.64
C GLU A 570 10.30 25.45 -41.81
N CYS A 571 10.56 24.28 -42.46
CA CYS A 571 11.17 23.12 -41.80
C CYS A 571 12.60 23.40 -41.32
N ILE A 572 13.40 24.12 -42.11
CA ILE A 572 14.75 24.53 -41.69
C ILE A 572 14.66 25.42 -40.43
N ALA A 573 13.83 26.47 -40.45
CA ALA A 573 13.64 27.36 -39.30
C ALA A 573 13.09 26.64 -38.05
N PHE A 574 12.32 25.57 -38.26
CA PHE A 574 11.81 24.75 -37.16
C PHE A 574 12.90 23.86 -36.53
N VAL A 575 13.80 23.27 -37.33
CA VAL A 575 14.87 22.37 -36.82
C VAL A 575 16.08 23.17 -36.33
N GLU A 576 16.30 24.40 -36.82
CA GLU A 576 17.47 25.24 -36.49
C GLU A 576 17.74 25.38 -34.99
N PRO A 577 16.75 25.67 -34.10
CA PRO A 577 16.99 25.78 -32.66
C PRO A 577 17.57 24.48 -32.05
N MET A 578 17.15 23.31 -32.53
CA MET A 578 17.61 22.00 -32.06
C MET A 578 18.95 21.59 -32.65
N ALA A 579 19.30 22.07 -33.85
CA ALA A 579 20.50 21.65 -34.57
C ALA A 579 21.72 22.55 -34.26
N CYS A 580 21.54 23.88 -34.22
CA CYS A 580 22.61 24.84 -34.06
C CYS A 580 22.21 26.10 -33.25
N GLY A 581 20.99 26.16 -32.73
CA GLY A 581 20.46 27.26 -31.93
C GLY A 581 20.51 26.98 -30.42
N ALA A 582 19.55 27.55 -29.67
CA ALA A 582 19.53 27.55 -28.21
C ALA A 582 19.37 26.12 -27.60
N ASP A 583 18.65 25.25 -28.27
CA ASP A 583 18.35 23.88 -27.78
C ASP A 583 19.32 22.82 -28.32
N ALA A 584 20.35 23.24 -29.08
CA ALA A 584 21.32 22.31 -29.70
C ALA A 584 22.13 21.53 -28.66
N SER A 585 22.43 22.12 -27.50
CA SER A 585 23.11 21.43 -26.41
C SER A 585 22.33 20.24 -25.86
N ILE A 586 20.99 20.24 -26.01
CA ILE A 586 20.08 19.22 -25.48
C ILE A 586 19.85 18.11 -26.53
N PHE A 587 19.67 18.47 -27.80
CA PHE A 587 19.19 17.57 -28.84
C PHE A 587 20.21 17.22 -29.92
N ASN A 588 21.32 17.98 -30.06
CA ASN A 588 22.29 17.79 -31.12
C ASN A 588 23.57 17.15 -30.61
N GLY A 589 23.77 15.89 -30.89
CA GLY A 589 24.97 15.12 -30.53
C GLY A 589 24.66 13.63 -30.41
N HIS A 590 25.68 12.83 -30.22
CA HIS A 590 25.56 11.39 -30.06
C HIS A 590 25.25 11.04 -28.60
N THR A 591 24.48 9.96 -28.40
CA THR A 591 24.17 9.46 -27.05
C THR A 591 25.45 9.13 -26.29
N SER A 592 25.63 9.77 -25.16
CA SER A 592 26.80 9.62 -24.28
C SER A 592 26.49 8.89 -22.98
N ILE A 593 25.23 8.50 -22.77
CA ILE A 593 24.73 7.87 -21.54
C ILE A 593 24.87 6.36 -21.64
N ASP A 594 25.31 5.74 -20.55
CA ASP A 594 25.29 4.30 -20.32
C ASP A 594 24.22 3.95 -19.27
N LEU A 595 23.47 2.87 -19.46
CA LEU A 595 22.42 2.41 -18.56
C LEU A 595 22.83 1.14 -17.78
N ASN A 596 24.14 1.00 -17.46
CA ASN A 596 24.64 -0.15 -16.72
C ASN A 596 24.34 -0.08 -15.21
N SER A 597 24.21 1.12 -14.66
CA SER A 597 23.86 1.30 -13.25
C SER A 597 22.49 0.72 -12.91
N ARG A 598 22.34 0.22 -11.68
CA ARG A 598 21.07 -0.29 -11.14
C ARG A 598 20.14 0.83 -10.68
N LEU A 599 20.67 2.01 -10.42
CA LEU A 599 19.91 3.18 -9.96
C LEU A 599 20.31 4.39 -10.78
N ILE A 600 19.41 4.92 -11.60
CA ILE A 600 19.69 6.00 -12.53
C ILE A 600 18.61 7.08 -12.40
N CYS A 601 19.03 8.31 -12.18
CA CYS A 601 18.18 9.48 -12.16
C CYS A 601 18.42 10.37 -13.37
N PHE A 602 17.38 10.67 -14.14
CA PHE A 602 17.37 11.61 -15.25
C PHE A 602 16.77 12.93 -14.78
N ASN A 603 17.64 13.91 -14.55
CA ASN A 603 17.21 15.23 -14.10
C ASN A 603 16.90 16.12 -15.32
N VAL A 604 15.65 16.54 -15.44
CA VAL A 604 15.16 17.47 -16.47
C VAL A 604 14.69 18.80 -15.90
N SER A 605 14.89 19.05 -14.62
CA SER A 605 14.37 20.22 -13.89
C SER A 605 14.84 21.56 -14.45
N GLY A 606 16.08 21.62 -14.96
CA GLY A 606 16.64 22.83 -15.55
C GLY A 606 15.90 23.30 -16.82
N LEU A 607 14.97 22.50 -17.35
CA LEU A 607 14.14 22.85 -18.50
C LEU A 607 12.78 23.40 -18.12
N GLN A 608 12.45 23.48 -16.82
CA GLN A 608 11.20 24.11 -16.37
C GLN A 608 11.22 25.61 -16.68
N ASP A 609 10.34 26.04 -17.57
CA ASP A 609 10.10 27.45 -17.87
C ASP A 609 8.63 27.77 -17.56
N ASN A 610 8.40 28.87 -16.86
CA ASN A 610 7.07 29.33 -16.47
C ASN A 610 6.18 29.71 -17.67
N THR A 611 6.75 29.87 -18.86
CA THR A 611 6.04 30.39 -20.03
C THR A 611 5.81 29.33 -21.14
N ASN A 612 6.69 28.35 -21.29
CA ASN A 612 6.56 27.38 -22.39
C ASN A 612 7.33 26.08 -22.12
N ASN A 613 6.61 25.06 -21.65
CA ASN A 613 7.19 23.74 -21.30
C ASN A 613 7.50 22.85 -22.51
N LYS A 614 7.51 23.37 -23.75
CA LYS A 614 7.69 22.53 -24.96
C LYS A 614 9.02 21.76 -24.96
N VAL A 615 10.12 22.39 -24.55
CA VAL A 615 11.44 21.76 -24.51
C VAL A 615 11.47 20.68 -23.43
N LEU A 616 10.92 20.99 -22.25
CA LEU A 616 10.78 20.02 -21.16
C LEU A 616 10.00 18.78 -21.60
N LEU A 617 8.80 18.96 -22.18
CA LEU A 617 7.94 17.85 -22.62
C LEU A 617 8.62 17.01 -23.71
N THR A 618 9.30 17.67 -24.65
CA THR A 618 10.03 16.99 -25.73
C THR A 618 11.20 16.18 -25.19
N GLN A 619 11.99 16.74 -24.26
CA GLN A 619 13.11 16.03 -23.64
C GLN A 619 12.60 14.94 -22.71
N TYR A 620 11.54 15.18 -21.97
CA TYR A 620 10.89 14.15 -21.16
C TYR A 620 10.50 12.93 -22.03
N PHE A 621 9.89 13.16 -23.19
CA PHE A 621 9.52 12.10 -24.11
C PHE A 621 10.73 11.36 -24.68
N ASN A 622 11.80 12.08 -24.99
CA ASN A 622 13.07 11.51 -25.43
C ASN A 622 13.67 10.59 -24.37
N VAL A 623 13.76 11.07 -23.12
CA VAL A 623 14.24 10.31 -21.94
C VAL A 623 13.37 9.07 -21.70
N LEU A 624 12.05 9.24 -21.68
CA LEU A 624 11.09 8.15 -21.46
C LEU A 624 11.24 7.04 -22.50
N SER A 625 11.36 7.40 -23.77
CA SER A 625 11.56 6.44 -24.87
C SER A 625 12.91 5.72 -24.74
N PHE A 626 13.96 6.41 -24.29
CA PHE A 626 15.28 5.83 -24.06
C PHE A 626 15.25 4.82 -22.91
N ILE A 627 14.65 5.17 -21.78
CA ILE A 627 14.43 4.26 -20.64
C ILE A 627 13.62 3.04 -21.06
N TRP A 628 12.54 3.27 -21.82
CA TRP A 628 11.69 2.18 -22.30
C TRP A 628 12.45 1.13 -23.10
N THR A 629 13.38 1.56 -23.96
CA THR A 629 14.24 0.64 -24.70
C THR A 629 15.08 -0.25 -23.77
N SER A 630 15.60 0.32 -22.69
CA SER A 630 16.35 -0.45 -21.68
C SER A 630 15.45 -1.43 -20.93
N ILE A 631 14.24 -0.99 -20.53
CA ILE A 631 13.27 -1.85 -19.84
C ILE A 631 12.87 -3.04 -20.71
N VAL A 632 12.63 -2.81 -22.02
CA VAL A 632 12.23 -3.86 -22.96
C VAL A 632 13.35 -4.87 -23.14
N SER A 633 14.60 -4.45 -23.18
CA SER A 633 15.75 -5.35 -23.36
C SER A 633 15.92 -6.31 -22.18
N ASN A 634 15.76 -5.85 -20.93
CA ASN A 634 15.88 -6.60 -19.69
C ASN A 634 16.64 -7.95 -19.78
N THR A 635 17.88 -7.89 -20.18
CA THR A 635 18.71 -9.08 -20.46
C THR A 635 19.00 -9.89 -19.22
N GLU A 636 19.02 -9.23 -18.07
CA GLU A 636 19.31 -9.84 -16.77
C GLU A 636 18.07 -10.45 -16.10
N ASN A 637 16.88 -10.26 -16.69
CA ASN A 637 15.61 -10.79 -16.19
C ASN A 637 15.28 -10.40 -14.73
N ILE A 638 15.70 -9.19 -14.32
CA ILE A 638 15.51 -8.64 -12.99
C ILE A 638 14.25 -7.76 -12.92
N ARG A 639 13.82 -7.45 -11.69
CA ARG A 639 12.76 -6.49 -11.45
C ARG A 639 13.21 -5.09 -11.79
N GLN A 640 12.36 -4.34 -12.46
CA GLN A 640 12.63 -2.97 -12.89
C GLN A 640 11.51 -2.04 -12.42
N GLN A 641 11.86 -0.82 -12.00
CA GLN A 641 10.86 0.18 -11.60
C GLN A 641 11.19 1.52 -12.27
N LEU A 642 10.19 2.12 -12.91
CA LEU A 642 10.26 3.47 -13.45
C LEU A 642 9.47 4.40 -12.53
N TYR A 643 10.15 5.39 -11.96
CA TYR A 643 9.54 6.43 -11.14
C TYR A 643 9.38 7.70 -11.95
N ASN A 644 8.19 8.25 -11.88
CA ASN A 644 7.85 9.53 -12.46
C ASN A 644 7.29 10.42 -11.36
N ASP A 645 8.15 11.27 -10.79
CA ASP A 645 7.72 12.27 -9.83
C ASP A 645 7.13 13.48 -10.56
N GLU A 646 6.07 14.06 -10.02
CA GLU A 646 5.28 15.16 -10.57
C GLU A 646 4.67 14.86 -11.96
N PHE A 647 3.98 13.71 -12.03
CA PHE A 647 3.28 13.26 -13.24
C PHE A 647 2.27 14.28 -13.80
N GLY A 648 1.73 15.15 -12.94
CA GLY A 648 0.81 16.22 -13.34
C GLY A 648 1.37 17.14 -14.45
N VAL A 649 2.68 17.36 -14.48
CA VAL A 649 3.34 18.23 -15.48
C VAL A 649 3.18 17.71 -16.90
N ILE A 650 3.20 16.40 -17.09
CA ILE A 650 3.07 15.78 -18.42
C ILE A 650 1.62 15.58 -18.88
N MET A 651 0.66 15.82 -17.98
CA MET A 651 -0.77 15.79 -18.29
C MET A 651 -1.21 17.08 -18.99
N ASP A 652 -0.63 17.33 -20.16
CA ASP A 652 -0.86 18.50 -20.98
C ASP A 652 -1.63 18.14 -22.25
N PRO A 653 -2.82 18.72 -22.50
CA PRO A 653 -3.62 18.42 -23.68
C PRO A 653 -2.92 18.72 -25.01
N ARG A 654 -1.83 19.50 -24.99
CA ARG A 654 -0.99 19.76 -26.17
C ARG A 654 -0.13 18.56 -26.58
N CYS A 655 0.06 17.59 -25.68
CA CYS A 655 0.96 16.45 -25.82
C CYS A 655 0.25 15.11 -25.65
N LEU A 656 -0.92 14.95 -26.27
CA LEU A 656 -1.71 13.71 -26.21
C LEU A 656 -0.90 12.46 -26.59
N ASP A 657 -0.02 12.57 -27.58
CA ASP A 657 0.83 11.45 -28.01
C ASP A 657 1.77 10.96 -26.91
N ILE A 658 2.32 11.87 -26.09
CA ILE A 658 3.16 11.51 -24.93
C ILE A 658 2.34 10.75 -23.91
N MET A 659 1.12 11.22 -23.61
CA MET A 659 0.22 10.55 -22.67
C MET A 659 -0.20 9.16 -23.18
N MET A 660 -0.51 9.02 -24.47
CA MET A 660 -0.82 7.72 -25.08
C MET A 660 0.38 6.77 -25.07
N TYR A 661 1.57 7.30 -25.29
CA TYR A 661 2.81 6.52 -25.17
C TYR A 661 3.03 6.03 -23.74
N PHE A 662 2.82 6.90 -22.76
CA PHE A 662 2.91 6.58 -21.34
C PHE A 662 1.89 5.49 -20.93
N GLN A 663 0.65 5.61 -21.38
CA GLN A 663 -0.37 4.56 -21.19
C GLN A 663 0.06 3.22 -21.82
N THR A 664 0.71 3.26 -22.98
CA THR A 664 1.23 2.05 -23.63
C THR A 664 2.32 1.39 -22.78
N ILE A 665 3.21 2.19 -22.19
CA ILE A 665 4.21 1.71 -21.23
C ILE A 665 3.50 1.06 -20.03
N ALA A 666 2.55 1.75 -19.40
CA ALA A 666 1.82 1.25 -18.24
C ALA A 666 1.15 -0.11 -18.50
N LYS A 667 0.63 -0.33 -19.71
CA LYS A 667 0.03 -1.61 -20.12
C LYS A 667 1.05 -2.72 -20.38
N ARG A 668 2.23 -2.39 -20.89
CA ARG A 668 3.21 -3.37 -21.41
C ARG A 668 4.33 -3.68 -20.42
N ILE A 669 4.63 -2.79 -19.48
CA ILE A 669 5.78 -2.89 -18.57
C ILE A 669 5.76 -4.17 -17.74
N ARG A 670 4.56 -4.66 -17.37
CA ARG A 670 4.38 -5.89 -16.59
C ARG A 670 5.00 -7.13 -17.28
N LYS A 671 5.00 -7.17 -18.62
CA LYS A 671 5.57 -8.28 -19.39
C LYS A 671 7.11 -8.29 -19.35
N ARG A 672 7.72 -7.21 -18.88
CA ARG A 672 9.18 -7.02 -18.80
C ARG A 672 9.71 -7.08 -17.37
N LYS A 673 8.97 -7.72 -16.45
CA LYS A 673 9.26 -7.67 -14.99
C LYS A 673 9.42 -6.22 -14.51
N GLY A 674 8.60 -5.32 -15.02
CA GLY A 674 8.64 -3.90 -14.71
C GLY A 674 7.39 -3.42 -14.01
N GLY A 675 7.53 -2.34 -13.24
CA GLY A 675 6.50 -1.53 -12.64
C GLY A 675 6.70 -0.05 -12.95
N LEU A 676 5.64 0.70 -12.87
CA LEU A 676 5.60 2.14 -13.08
C LEU A 676 5.05 2.81 -11.83
N THR A 677 5.81 3.71 -11.23
CA THR A 677 5.35 4.56 -10.12
C THR A 677 5.09 5.96 -10.65
N THR A 678 3.86 6.40 -10.56
CA THR A 678 3.44 7.77 -10.92
C THR A 678 3.05 8.52 -9.67
N ALA A 679 3.69 9.66 -9.41
CA ALA A 679 3.38 10.49 -8.28
C ALA A 679 2.95 11.90 -8.71
N THR A 680 2.01 12.51 -7.97
CA THR A 680 1.58 13.89 -8.21
C THR A 680 1.15 14.57 -6.92
N GLN A 681 1.29 15.89 -6.86
CA GLN A 681 0.84 16.67 -5.71
C GLN A 681 -0.63 17.04 -5.80
N GLN A 682 -1.16 17.18 -7.01
CA GLN A 682 -2.53 17.60 -7.24
C GLN A 682 -3.28 16.63 -8.14
N ILE A 683 -4.36 16.08 -7.63
CA ILE A 683 -5.24 15.19 -8.41
C ILE A 683 -5.93 15.93 -9.56
N SER A 684 -6.18 17.24 -9.40
CA SER A 684 -6.76 18.08 -10.42
C SER A 684 -5.95 18.10 -11.73
N ASP A 685 -4.64 17.95 -11.65
CA ASP A 685 -3.79 17.98 -12.85
C ASP A 685 -3.97 16.74 -13.71
N VAL A 686 -4.29 15.62 -13.07
CA VAL A 686 -4.49 14.33 -13.73
C VAL A 686 -5.93 14.14 -14.21
N LEU A 687 -6.91 14.70 -13.49
CA LEU A 687 -8.35 14.49 -13.77
C LEU A 687 -9.05 15.74 -14.34
N LYS A 688 -8.31 16.76 -14.79
CA LYS A 688 -8.93 17.92 -15.46
C LYS A 688 -9.64 17.49 -16.76
N ASP A 689 -10.76 18.12 -17.11
CA ASP A 689 -11.65 17.72 -18.22
C ASP A 689 -10.91 17.49 -19.53
N SER A 690 -9.85 18.26 -19.81
CA SER A 690 -9.08 18.16 -21.06
C SER A 690 -8.25 16.89 -21.22
N VAL A 691 -7.97 16.15 -20.12
CA VAL A 691 -7.14 14.94 -20.07
C VAL A 691 -7.70 13.85 -19.16
N LYS A 692 -8.95 14.00 -18.72
CA LYS A 692 -9.59 13.12 -17.74
C LYS A 692 -9.53 11.66 -18.13
N ASP A 693 -9.90 11.33 -19.36
CA ASP A 693 -9.92 9.95 -19.85
C ASP A 693 -8.53 9.29 -19.77
N GLN A 694 -7.47 10.05 -20.08
CA GLN A 694 -6.10 9.57 -20.02
C GLN A 694 -5.65 9.40 -18.57
N GLY A 695 -6.01 10.33 -17.69
CA GLY A 695 -5.70 10.27 -16.28
C GLY A 695 -6.37 9.09 -15.58
N GLU A 696 -7.68 8.94 -15.75
CA GLU A 696 -8.43 7.79 -15.23
C GLU A 696 -7.90 6.46 -15.73
N ALA A 697 -7.50 6.39 -17.02
CA ALA A 697 -6.91 5.19 -17.57
C ALA A 697 -5.57 4.82 -16.91
N ILE A 698 -4.74 5.79 -16.54
CA ILE A 698 -3.46 5.54 -15.86
C ILE A 698 -3.71 5.11 -14.42
N ILE A 699 -4.60 5.79 -13.70
CA ILE A 699 -4.95 5.44 -12.31
C ILE A 699 -5.53 4.03 -12.27
N SER A 700 -6.47 3.70 -13.16
CA SER A 700 -7.10 2.37 -13.22
C SER A 700 -6.14 1.25 -13.62
N GLN A 701 -5.04 1.58 -14.33
CA GLN A 701 -3.96 0.65 -14.65
C GLN A 701 -2.92 0.53 -13.54
N SER A 702 -3.09 1.21 -12.41
CA SER A 702 -2.26 1.08 -11.23
C SER A 702 -2.94 0.16 -10.23
N ALA A 703 -2.39 -1.06 -10.07
CA ALA A 703 -2.93 -2.04 -9.12
C ALA A 703 -2.77 -1.59 -7.66
N TYR A 704 -1.84 -0.68 -7.42
CA TYR A 704 -1.56 -0.13 -6.10
C TYR A 704 -1.73 1.39 -6.12
N GLN A 705 -2.59 1.91 -5.25
CA GLN A 705 -2.92 3.33 -5.25
C GLN A 705 -2.82 3.88 -3.82
N PHE A 706 -2.02 4.91 -3.64
CA PHE A 706 -1.77 5.56 -2.37
C PHE A 706 -2.33 6.99 -2.39
N TYR A 707 -3.34 7.24 -1.57
CA TYR A 707 -3.99 8.54 -1.43
C TYR A 707 -3.64 9.14 -0.08
N PHE A 708 -2.62 9.99 -0.04
CA PHE A 708 -2.27 10.80 1.11
C PHE A 708 -3.25 11.98 1.27
N GLY A 709 -3.06 12.80 2.30
CA GLY A 709 -3.90 13.96 2.52
C GLY A 709 -4.01 14.89 1.31
N LEU A 710 -5.25 15.17 0.87
CA LEU A 710 -5.53 15.99 -0.31
C LEU A 710 -6.17 17.34 0.04
N GLY A 711 -6.53 17.55 1.29
CA GLY A 711 -7.27 18.73 1.71
C GLY A 711 -8.64 18.87 1.03
N SER A 712 -9.35 19.95 1.36
CA SER A 712 -10.72 20.17 0.87
C SER A 712 -10.82 20.38 -0.65
N GLY A 713 -9.79 20.97 -1.26
CA GLY A 713 -9.75 21.23 -2.71
C GLY A 713 -9.70 19.95 -3.55
N GLY A 714 -8.83 19.00 -3.17
CA GLY A 714 -8.72 17.72 -3.86
C GLY A 714 -9.97 16.86 -3.69
N ILE A 715 -10.54 16.82 -2.48
CA ILE A 715 -11.79 16.08 -2.21
C ILE A 715 -12.97 16.66 -2.99
N LYS A 716 -13.10 17.98 -3.04
CA LYS A 716 -14.13 18.62 -3.85
C LYS A 716 -14.03 18.20 -5.32
N TYR A 717 -12.82 18.11 -5.85
CA TYR A 717 -12.58 17.70 -7.22
C TYR A 717 -13.07 16.26 -7.48
N PHE A 718 -12.81 15.31 -6.56
CA PHE A 718 -13.35 13.96 -6.68
C PHE A 718 -14.87 13.92 -6.68
N LYS A 719 -15.53 14.75 -5.87
CA LYS A 719 -17.00 14.86 -5.83
C LYS A 719 -17.58 15.47 -7.10
N ASP A 720 -16.96 16.54 -7.58
CA ASP A 720 -17.43 17.29 -8.75
C ASP A 720 -17.25 16.50 -10.07
N THR A 721 -16.25 15.64 -10.15
CA THR A 721 -15.96 14.81 -11.35
C THR A 721 -16.72 13.49 -11.38
N GLU A 722 -17.56 13.19 -10.37
CA GLU A 722 -18.27 11.90 -10.22
C GLU A 722 -17.34 10.67 -10.36
N SER A 723 -16.09 10.84 -9.94
CA SER A 723 -15.08 9.79 -10.07
C SER A 723 -15.33 8.71 -9.01
N ASN A 724 -15.50 7.47 -9.45
CA ASN A 724 -15.68 6.30 -8.58
C ASN A 724 -14.34 5.75 -8.04
N LEU A 725 -13.27 6.53 -8.10
CA LEU A 725 -11.94 6.10 -7.69
C LEU A 725 -11.82 5.88 -6.18
N ILE A 726 -12.49 6.70 -5.38
CA ILE A 726 -12.49 6.66 -3.92
C ILE A 726 -13.93 6.60 -3.40
N PRO A 727 -14.27 5.67 -2.49
CA PRO A 727 -15.56 5.65 -1.83
C PRO A 727 -15.82 6.94 -1.05
N GLU A 728 -17.04 7.40 -1.00
CA GLU A 728 -17.42 8.62 -0.26
C GLU A 728 -17.09 8.54 1.23
N SER A 729 -17.19 7.34 1.82
CA SER A 729 -16.81 7.06 3.21
C SER A 729 -15.33 7.31 3.53
N GLU A 730 -14.45 7.25 2.51
CA GLU A 730 -13.01 7.45 2.67
C GLU A 730 -12.56 8.89 2.37
N MET A 731 -13.42 9.67 1.74
CA MET A 731 -13.09 11.07 1.38
C MET A 731 -12.84 11.94 2.61
N GLU A 732 -13.59 11.71 3.69
CA GLU A 732 -13.41 12.42 4.96
C GLU A 732 -12.05 12.07 5.59
N PHE A 733 -11.68 10.80 5.61
CA PHE A 733 -10.37 10.36 6.10
C PHE A 733 -9.24 11.04 5.32
N ILE A 734 -9.28 11.02 3.98
CA ILE A 734 -8.25 11.61 3.12
C ILE A 734 -8.20 13.15 3.29
N GLN A 735 -9.35 13.79 3.52
CA GLN A 735 -9.42 15.24 3.71
C GLN A 735 -8.70 15.71 4.98
N PHE A 736 -8.81 14.95 6.06
CA PHE A 736 -8.26 15.28 7.37
C PHE A 736 -7.05 14.40 7.76
N ALA A 737 -6.48 13.68 6.79
CA ALA A 737 -5.31 12.85 7.00
C ALA A 737 -4.13 13.66 7.57
N GLU A 738 -3.45 13.11 8.55
CA GLU A 738 -2.21 13.65 9.09
C GLU A 738 -1.01 13.24 8.21
N MET A 739 0.16 13.83 8.46
CA MET A 739 1.38 13.45 7.74
C MET A 739 1.67 11.94 7.95
N GLY A 740 1.86 11.21 6.86
CA GLY A 740 2.05 9.76 6.86
C GLY A 740 0.76 8.95 6.78
N ASP A 741 -0.41 9.55 7.02
CA ASP A 741 -1.69 8.85 6.84
C ASP A 741 -2.03 8.71 5.36
N CYS A 742 -2.45 7.51 4.98
CA CYS A 742 -2.72 7.17 3.59
C CYS A 742 -3.90 6.19 3.47
N TYR A 743 -4.78 6.44 2.52
CA TYR A 743 -5.74 5.45 2.04
C TYR A 743 -5.08 4.63 0.95
N PHE A 744 -4.82 3.37 1.22
CA PHE A 744 -4.10 2.45 0.36
C PHE A 744 -5.04 1.44 -0.28
N LYS A 745 -5.10 1.44 -1.61
CA LYS A 745 -5.85 0.45 -2.41
C LYS A 745 -4.90 -0.58 -3.00
N VAL A 746 -5.26 -1.84 -2.86
CA VAL A 746 -4.51 -3.00 -3.34
C VAL A 746 -5.42 -3.82 -4.26
N GLY A 747 -5.30 -3.59 -5.56
CA GLY A 747 -6.27 -4.07 -6.54
C GLY A 747 -7.61 -3.33 -6.45
N SER A 748 -8.69 -3.98 -6.89
CA SER A 748 -10.04 -3.40 -6.89
C SER A 748 -10.85 -3.76 -5.65
N GLN A 749 -10.45 -4.80 -4.92
CA GLN A 749 -11.26 -5.39 -3.84
C GLN A 749 -10.73 -5.08 -2.44
N THR A 750 -9.44 -4.77 -2.31
CA THR A 750 -8.81 -4.53 -1.01
C THR A 750 -8.40 -3.07 -0.87
N ALA A 751 -8.80 -2.46 0.22
CA ALA A 751 -8.33 -1.13 0.59
C ALA A 751 -8.24 -1.01 2.11
N MET A 752 -7.30 -0.20 2.59
CA MET A 752 -7.07 -0.01 4.01
C MET A 752 -6.58 1.41 4.31
N ARG A 753 -6.87 1.90 5.49
CA ARG A 753 -6.29 3.13 6.02
C ARG A 753 -5.00 2.75 6.71
N ILE A 754 -3.88 3.29 6.28
CA ILE A 754 -2.56 2.99 6.85
C ILE A 754 -1.90 4.26 7.36
N HIS A 755 -1.02 4.08 8.33
CA HIS A 755 -0.03 5.08 8.72
C HIS A 755 1.33 4.58 8.26
N ILE A 756 1.97 5.33 7.38
CA ILE A 756 3.30 5.00 6.88
C ILE A 756 4.31 5.35 7.97
N THR A 757 5.08 4.35 8.37
CA THR A 757 6.10 4.49 9.40
C THR A 757 7.47 4.28 8.77
N LEU A 758 8.31 5.29 8.84
CA LEU A 758 9.71 5.21 8.44
C LEU A 758 10.59 5.09 9.69
N PRO A 759 11.70 4.36 9.64
CA PRO A 759 12.66 4.33 10.72
C PRO A 759 13.23 5.73 11.00
N ASP A 760 13.51 6.03 12.26
CA ASP A 760 13.97 7.36 12.69
C ASP A 760 15.28 7.77 11.99
N ASP A 761 16.23 6.85 11.87
CA ASP A 761 17.52 7.10 11.18
C ASP A 761 17.32 7.45 9.70
N ASP A 762 16.40 6.76 9.01
CA ASP A 762 16.06 7.02 7.62
C ASP A 762 15.32 8.35 7.47
N LEU A 763 14.41 8.64 8.38
CA LEU A 763 13.69 9.91 8.40
C LEU A 763 14.66 11.09 8.59
N GLU A 764 15.60 10.99 9.52
CA GLU A 764 16.65 12.01 9.71
C GLU A 764 17.55 12.17 8.47
N GLU A 765 17.92 11.06 7.81
CA GLU A 765 18.70 11.09 6.56
C GLU A 765 17.91 11.79 5.44
N PHE A 766 16.66 11.43 5.25
CA PHE A 766 15.80 12.02 4.22
C PHE A 766 15.49 13.49 4.51
N GLU A 767 15.29 13.87 5.76
CA GLU A 767 15.12 15.29 6.13
C GLU A 767 16.38 16.12 5.90
N ARG A 768 17.57 15.56 6.14
CA ARG A 768 18.85 16.21 5.76
C ARG A 768 18.94 16.40 4.23
N ILE A 769 18.60 15.38 3.45
CA ILE A 769 18.57 15.48 1.99
C ILE A 769 17.61 16.59 1.54
N LYS A 770 16.51 16.82 2.25
CA LYS A 770 15.56 17.90 1.97
C LYS A 770 16.05 19.27 2.44
N ALA A 771 16.70 19.34 3.60
CA ALA A 771 17.10 20.62 4.24
C ALA A 771 18.31 21.31 3.56
N ASP A 772 19.13 20.56 2.84
CA ASP A 772 20.28 21.12 2.09
C ASP A 772 19.86 21.98 0.87
N TYR A 773 18.66 22.52 0.92
CA TYR A 773 18.09 23.40 -0.11
C TYR A 773 18.36 24.87 0.18
#